data_140f780a4ed84bc1eea2665b8e0b6ba7
#
_entry.id   140f780a4ed84bc1eea2665b8e0b6ba7
#
_cell.length_a   1.000
_cell.length_b   1.000
_cell.length_c   1.000
_cell.angle_alpha   90.00
_cell.angle_beta   90.00
_cell.angle_gamma   90.00
#
_symmetry.space_group_name_H-M   'P 1'
#
loop_
_entity.id
_entity.type
_entity.pdbx_description
1 polymer ?
#
loop_
_entity_poly.entity_id
_entity_poly.type
_entity_poly.pdbx_seq_one_letter_code
_entity_poly.pdbx_strand_id
1 'polypeptide(L)'
;MKAVNRSVRKKDAMQLLTGQPVYTDDLAPKDCLVVKLLRSPHANAWVEQIDTAAALRVPGVEAVFTWQDVPQEGPRYTQAGQTYPEPSPHDRLVIDRHVRFVGDVVAIVAARDEQAADKALKCVKVQYQVLEPVLDFRTAKDNPILVHPEENWESLCPVGADNKRNLCAHDQCGSGDIEAVLADCDLVIDRTYHTKACQQAMMETFRTFCTLDPYGRLNVVSSTQIVFHARRIIAAALHIPKSLVRVSKPRIGGGFGAKQTAVCEVYPAFVTWKTKKPSKLVFTRAESQTASSPRHEMELHVRLGAMKDGTIRGIDLYTLSNTGAYGEHGPTTVGLSGHKSIPLYGKAEAFRFTSDVVYTNHMSSGAYRGYGATQGLFAVESAVNELAAALGMDPFDLRAKNITHEGERMPAYYGELNTSCTLDQCLTRVREMIHWDEKYPVRPAGPHKVRAVGMAMSMQGSGISGVDVGSATLKLNDDGFYTLLIGAADMGTGCDTTLAQIAAEVLDCPLEDITVCGADTDFSPYDSGSYASSTVYVTGKAVEKCALQLRERICRLGAQLLGCPEQEAEFDGRTVTAGGDVSRSVSLAKIVSASMCGHDIALEVTESHTSAGSPPPYMVGAAEVEVDLETGEVQVVDYAACVDCGTPINPNLTRVQAEGGILQGIGMALSENVTYDDKGRLAENSLLQYKIPTRLDIGHIRVDFAPSYEQRGPFGAKSIGEVVINTPGPAIADAVYNAVGSRFYELPILPEQVAMAAALRKE
;
A
#
# COMPACT_ATOMS: atom_id res chain seq x y z
N MET A 1 19.44 -6.31 -23.15
CA MET A 1 18.81 -5.12 -22.58
C MET A 1 19.88 -4.09 -22.24
N LYS A 2 19.68 -2.82 -22.65
CA LYS A 2 20.65 -1.73 -22.44
C LYS A 2 20.32 -0.90 -21.21
N ALA A 3 19.03 -0.67 -20.94
CA ALA A 3 18.51 0.13 -19.84
C ALA A 3 17.76 -0.73 -18.79
N VAL A 4 16.92 -1.67 -19.23
CA VAL A 4 16.18 -2.59 -18.35
C VAL A 4 17.11 -3.64 -17.75
N ASN A 5 16.83 -4.04 -16.50
CA ASN A 5 17.69 -4.92 -15.69
C ASN A 5 19.10 -4.34 -15.44
N ARG A 6 19.17 -3.00 -15.33
CA ARG A 6 20.38 -2.27 -14.97
C ARG A 6 20.15 -1.42 -13.73
N SER A 7 21.12 -1.44 -12.82
CA SER A 7 21.11 -0.60 -11.62
C SER A 7 21.57 0.81 -12.00
N VAL A 8 20.60 1.69 -12.25
CA VAL A 8 20.86 3.11 -12.49
C VAL A 8 20.43 3.94 -11.29
N ARG A 9 21.01 5.12 -11.10
CA ARG A 9 20.63 6.05 -10.04
C ARG A 9 19.23 6.61 -10.30
N LYS A 10 18.52 6.92 -9.23
CA LYS A 10 17.25 7.67 -9.37
C LYS A 10 17.48 8.99 -10.07
N LYS A 11 16.59 9.36 -10.99
CA LYS A 11 16.69 10.61 -11.78
C LYS A 11 16.71 11.87 -10.90
N ASP A 12 16.06 11.83 -9.75
CA ASP A 12 15.96 12.92 -8.76
C ASP A 12 16.96 12.80 -7.60
N ALA A 13 17.89 11.86 -7.64
CA ALA A 13 18.79 11.57 -6.52
C ALA A 13 19.59 12.80 -6.06
N MET A 14 20.11 13.59 -7.00
CA MET A 14 20.92 14.77 -6.67
C MET A 14 20.09 15.87 -6.02
N GLN A 15 18.88 16.12 -6.51
CA GLN A 15 17.96 17.10 -5.93
C GLN A 15 17.60 16.76 -4.49
N LEU A 16 17.30 15.49 -4.22
CA LEU A 16 16.99 15.01 -2.86
C LEU A 16 18.20 15.11 -1.94
N LEU A 17 19.40 14.70 -2.39
CA LEU A 17 20.62 14.70 -1.58
C LEU A 17 21.16 16.11 -1.29
N THR A 18 20.89 17.07 -2.17
CA THR A 18 21.32 18.46 -2.02
C THR A 18 20.29 19.36 -1.35
N GLY A 19 19.15 18.78 -0.93
CA GLY A 19 18.12 19.50 -0.16
C GLY A 19 17.34 20.54 -0.98
N GLN A 20 17.11 20.27 -2.27
CA GLN A 20 16.24 21.13 -3.07
C GLN A 20 14.81 21.12 -2.54
N PRO A 21 14.08 22.25 -2.54
CA PRO A 21 12.70 22.31 -2.09
C PRO A 21 11.80 21.60 -3.11
N VAL A 22 11.35 20.39 -2.77
CA VAL A 22 10.59 19.51 -3.69
C VAL A 22 9.36 18.88 -3.04
N TYR A 23 9.17 19.00 -1.73
CA TYR A 23 8.03 18.45 -1.00
C TYR A 23 6.88 19.46 -0.89
N THR A 24 5.71 18.98 -0.52
CA THR A 24 4.48 19.79 -0.52
C THR A 24 4.61 21.09 0.27
N ASP A 25 5.16 21.05 1.50
CA ASP A 25 5.27 22.24 2.33
C ASP A 25 6.33 23.25 1.84
N ASP A 26 7.37 22.74 1.15
CA ASP A 26 8.38 23.59 0.50
C ASP A 26 7.80 24.48 -0.60
N LEU A 27 6.74 23.99 -1.26
CA LEU A 27 6.12 24.63 -2.43
C LEU A 27 4.91 25.49 -2.08
N ALA A 28 4.45 25.44 -0.81
CA ALA A 28 3.28 26.20 -0.38
C ALA A 28 3.54 27.70 -0.46
N PRO A 29 2.59 28.50 -1.01
CA PRO A 29 2.68 29.96 -0.99
C PRO A 29 2.85 30.50 0.43
N LYS A 30 3.67 31.55 0.59
CA LYS A 30 3.97 32.14 1.91
C LYS A 30 2.77 32.82 2.58
N ASP A 31 1.78 33.22 1.81
CA ASP A 31 0.54 33.86 2.24
C ASP A 31 -0.62 32.88 2.48
N CYS A 32 -0.35 31.56 2.47
CA CYS A 32 -1.36 30.56 2.80
C CYS A 32 -1.88 30.77 4.22
N LEU A 33 -3.22 30.70 4.37
CA LEU A 33 -3.83 30.49 5.68
C LEU A 33 -3.36 29.14 6.24
N VAL A 34 -2.94 29.14 7.49
CA VAL A 34 -2.64 27.90 8.22
C VAL A 34 -3.95 27.31 8.74
N VAL A 35 -4.22 26.08 8.36
CA VAL A 35 -5.37 25.31 8.82
C VAL A 35 -4.98 24.44 9.99
N LYS A 36 -5.74 24.46 11.07
CA LYS A 36 -5.63 23.55 12.22
C LYS A 36 -6.99 22.96 12.54
N LEU A 37 -6.99 21.74 13.07
CA LEU A 37 -8.21 20.97 13.33
C LEU A 37 -8.42 20.83 14.83
N LEU A 38 -9.60 21.24 15.33
CA LEU A 38 -10.06 20.88 16.65
C LEU A 38 -10.57 19.44 16.61
N ARG A 39 -10.06 18.58 17.48
CA ARG A 39 -10.36 17.17 17.48
C ARG A 39 -11.16 16.77 18.71
N SER A 40 -12.05 15.78 18.57
CA SER A 40 -12.84 15.22 19.65
C SER A 40 -11.95 14.54 20.69
N PRO A 41 -12.20 14.80 22.01
CA PRO A 41 -11.60 14.04 23.08
C PRO A 41 -12.43 12.77 23.44
N HIS A 42 -13.57 12.56 22.78
CA HIS A 42 -14.51 11.48 23.04
C HIS A 42 -14.58 10.51 21.86
N ALA A 43 -14.69 9.23 22.17
CA ALA A 43 -14.80 8.17 21.17
C ALA A 43 -16.20 8.12 20.50
N ASN A 44 -17.25 8.50 21.24
CA ASN A 44 -18.62 8.55 20.73
C ASN A 44 -19.37 9.68 21.41
N ALA A 45 -19.77 10.71 20.65
CA ALA A 45 -20.52 11.84 21.22
C ALA A 45 -21.24 12.67 20.16
N TRP A 46 -22.33 13.31 20.53
CA TRP A 46 -22.94 14.39 19.77
C TRP A 46 -22.37 15.75 20.21
N VAL A 47 -22.01 16.58 19.25
CA VAL A 47 -21.72 18.01 19.49
C VAL A 47 -23.05 18.73 19.67
N GLU A 48 -23.43 19.07 20.91
CA GLU A 48 -24.67 19.77 21.21
C GLU A 48 -24.56 21.25 20.88
N GLN A 49 -23.49 21.88 21.41
CA GLN A 49 -23.22 23.30 21.19
C GLN A 49 -21.74 23.52 20.92
N ILE A 50 -21.44 24.50 20.09
CA ILE A 50 -20.08 24.94 19.80
C ILE A 50 -20.07 26.48 19.73
N ASP A 51 -19.22 27.12 20.57
CA ASP A 51 -19.01 28.54 20.61
C ASP A 51 -17.66 28.92 20.02
N THR A 52 -17.68 29.59 18.89
CA THR A 52 -16.49 30.02 18.14
C THR A 52 -16.22 31.52 18.30
N ALA A 53 -17.07 32.28 19.02
CA ALA A 53 -17.01 33.74 19.07
C ALA A 53 -15.68 34.27 19.64
N ALA A 54 -15.12 33.59 20.65
CA ALA A 54 -13.82 33.97 21.20
C ALA A 54 -12.67 33.65 20.25
N ALA A 55 -12.74 32.54 19.53
CA ALA A 55 -11.74 32.14 18.53
C ALA A 55 -11.69 33.11 17.35
N LEU A 56 -12.85 33.55 16.84
CA LEU A 56 -12.94 34.56 15.77
C LEU A 56 -12.36 35.91 16.14
N ARG A 57 -12.31 36.26 17.43
CA ARG A 57 -11.70 37.53 17.91
C ARG A 57 -10.18 37.45 18.05
N VAL A 58 -9.56 36.28 17.90
CA VAL A 58 -8.10 36.17 17.95
C VAL A 58 -7.50 36.88 16.72
N PRO A 59 -6.59 37.85 16.91
CA PRO A 59 -5.97 38.55 15.79
C PRO A 59 -5.29 37.61 14.82
N GLY A 60 -5.61 37.69 13.54
CA GLY A 60 -5.07 36.85 12.48
C GLY A 60 -5.90 35.63 12.16
N VAL A 61 -6.99 35.36 12.86
CA VAL A 61 -7.97 34.35 12.48
C VAL A 61 -8.85 34.88 11.32
N GLU A 62 -8.94 34.10 10.27
CA GLU A 62 -9.76 34.38 9.10
C GLU A 62 -11.15 33.76 9.21
N ALA A 63 -11.20 32.47 9.63
CA ALA A 63 -12.45 31.73 9.74
C ALA A 63 -12.34 30.58 10.76
N VAL A 64 -13.49 30.21 11.31
CA VAL A 64 -13.69 28.99 12.10
C VAL A 64 -14.94 28.32 11.57
N PHE A 65 -14.79 27.11 11.06
CA PHE A 65 -15.90 26.30 10.51
C PHE A 65 -16.23 25.15 11.45
N THR A 66 -17.51 24.81 11.51
CA THR A 66 -18.08 23.77 12.38
C THR A 66 -19.05 22.90 11.58
N TRP A 67 -19.67 21.91 12.22
CA TRP A 67 -20.72 21.10 11.60
C TRP A 67 -21.89 21.94 11.02
N GLN A 68 -22.11 23.16 11.51
CA GLN A 68 -23.16 24.08 11.02
C GLN A 68 -22.84 24.62 9.61
N ASP A 69 -21.59 24.60 9.19
CA ASP A 69 -21.14 25.04 7.87
C ASP A 69 -21.18 23.92 6.81
N VAL A 70 -21.54 22.70 7.22
CA VAL A 70 -21.62 21.49 6.38
C VAL A 70 -23.04 20.93 6.42
N PRO A 71 -23.70 20.68 5.27
CA PRO A 71 -25.01 20.05 5.22
C PRO A 71 -24.99 18.64 5.85
N GLN A 72 -25.63 18.47 7.01
CA GLN A 72 -25.61 17.20 7.77
C GLN A 72 -26.48 16.11 7.11
N GLU A 73 -27.55 16.50 6.44
CA GLU A 73 -28.45 15.61 5.68
C GLU A 73 -28.00 15.41 4.22
N GLY A 74 -26.89 16.00 3.84
CA GLY A 74 -26.31 15.88 2.48
C GLY A 74 -25.70 14.51 2.21
N PRO A 75 -25.32 14.23 0.94
CA PRO A 75 -24.60 13.01 0.60
C PRO A 75 -23.29 12.92 1.37
N ARG A 76 -23.00 11.71 1.85
CA ARG A 76 -21.71 11.39 2.48
C ARG A 76 -20.69 11.01 1.41
N TYR A 77 -19.43 10.99 1.76
CA TYR A 77 -18.33 10.56 0.90
C TYR A 77 -17.46 9.52 1.60
N THR A 78 -16.59 8.85 0.85
CA THR A 78 -15.52 8.01 1.39
C THR A 78 -14.16 8.66 1.15
N GLN A 79 -13.20 8.45 2.05
CA GLN A 79 -11.81 8.89 1.84
C GLN A 79 -10.94 7.88 1.12
N ALA A 80 -11.42 6.65 0.93
CA ALA A 80 -10.71 5.63 0.19
C ALA A 80 -10.61 5.97 -1.30
N GLY A 81 -9.46 5.65 -1.90
CA GLY A 81 -9.25 5.87 -3.32
C GLY A 81 -8.58 4.67 -3.99
N GLN A 82 -9.37 3.82 -4.62
CA GLN A 82 -8.92 2.63 -5.33
C GLN A 82 -9.64 2.42 -6.65
N THR A 83 -10.97 2.43 -6.66
CA THR A 83 -11.78 2.21 -7.85
C THR A 83 -12.91 3.24 -7.97
N TYR A 84 -13.81 3.05 -8.94
CA TYR A 84 -15.06 3.78 -9.00
C TYR A 84 -16.15 2.92 -9.68
N PRO A 85 -17.31 2.70 -9.01
CA PRO A 85 -17.60 3.10 -7.63
C PRO A 85 -16.63 2.48 -6.62
N GLU A 86 -16.38 3.19 -5.53
CA GLU A 86 -15.49 2.70 -4.49
C GLU A 86 -16.20 1.60 -3.69
N PRO A 87 -15.58 0.43 -3.46
CA PRO A 87 -16.18 -0.64 -2.65
C PRO A 87 -16.12 -0.36 -1.15
N SER A 88 -16.15 0.89 -0.76
CA SER A 88 -16.20 1.38 0.60
C SER A 88 -17.48 2.15 0.81
N PRO A 89 -18.16 2.02 1.96
CA PRO A 89 -19.32 2.83 2.30
C PRO A 89 -19.02 4.33 2.26
N HIS A 90 -20.02 5.12 1.86
CA HIS A 90 -20.04 6.56 1.94
C HIS A 90 -20.59 6.92 3.33
N ASP A 91 -19.68 7.20 4.26
CA ASP A 91 -19.99 7.32 5.69
C ASP A 91 -19.46 8.63 6.32
N ARG A 92 -18.73 9.49 5.57
CA ARG A 92 -18.11 10.71 6.07
C ARG A 92 -18.80 11.99 5.62
N LEU A 93 -18.74 13.00 6.49
CA LEU A 93 -18.91 14.43 6.17
C LEU A 93 -17.59 15.17 6.44
N VAL A 94 -17.41 16.38 5.87
CA VAL A 94 -16.21 17.21 6.15
C VAL A 94 -16.08 17.51 7.64
N ILE A 95 -17.20 17.87 8.29
CA ILE A 95 -17.35 17.98 9.74
C ILE A 95 -18.72 17.40 10.07
N ASP A 96 -18.74 16.32 10.85
CA ASP A 96 -19.98 15.71 11.30
C ASP A 96 -20.32 16.20 12.73
N ARG A 97 -21.60 16.36 13.01
CA ARG A 97 -22.09 16.64 14.35
C ARG A 97 -21.90 15.45 15.30
N HIS A 98 -21.94 14.22 14.77
CA HIS A 98 -21.66 12.99 15.50
C HIS A 98 -20.18 12.65 15.35
N VAL A 99 -19.41 12.75 16.44
CA VAL A 99 -18.00 12.32 16.48
C VAL A 99 -17.93 10.86 16.88
N ARG A 100 -17.09 10.09 16.17
CA ARG A 100 -17.07 8.62 16.23
C ARG A 100 -15.77 8.01 16.73
N PHE A 101 -14.72 8.82 16.92
CA PHE A 101 -13.48 8.35 17.55
C PHE A 101 -12.74 9.51 18.23
N VAL A 102 -11.83 9.20 19.15
CA VAL A 102 -10.94 10.19 19.76
C VAL A 102 -9.95 10.68 18.69
N GLY A 103 -10.14 11.92 18.23
CA GLY A 103 -9.36 12.48 17.12
C GLY A 103 -10.23 12.91 15.93
N ASP A 104 -11.53 12.60 15.92
CA ASP A 104 -12.47 13.04 14.89
C ASP A 104 -12.58 14.57 14.84
N VAL A 105 -12.85 15.16 13.67
CA VAL A 105 -12.79 16.60 13.46
C VAL A 105 -14.07 17.27 13.95
N VAL A 106 -13.92 18.25 14.84
CA VAL A 106 -15.03 19.02 15.44
C VAL A 106 -15.13 20.44 14.86
N ALA A 107 -13.99 21.07 14.57
CA ALA A 107 -13.92 22.37 13.93
C ALA A 107 -12.65 22.55 13.11
N ILE A 108 -12.71 23.43 12.12
CA ILE A 108 -11.58 23.82 11.28
C ILE A 108 -11.30 25.31 11.57
N VAL A 109 -10.06 25.62 12.00
CA VAL A 109 -9.58 26.98 12.19
C VAL A 109 -8.66 27.34 11.04
N ALA A 110 -8.89 28.48 10.41
CA ALA A 110 -8.02 29.05 9.38
C ALA A 110 -7.48 30.41 9.86
N ALA A 111 -6.17 30.55 9.94
CA ALA A 111 -5.51 31.76 10.43
C ALA A 111 -4.28 32.10 9.58
N ARG A 112 -3.76 33.34 9.70
CA ARG A 112 -2.59 33.81 8.95
C ARG A 112 -1.28 33.10 9.32
N ASP A 113 -1.21 32.52 10.53
CA ASP A 113 -0.03 31.82 11.04
C ASP A 113 -0.43 30.78 12.09
N GLU A 114 0.52 29.88 12.42
CA GLU A 114 0.30 28.78 13.38
C GLU A 114 -0.05 29.29 14.77
N GLN A 115 0.60 30.37 15.23
CA GLN A 115 0.39 30.91 16.57
C GLN A 115 -1.05 31.41 16.75
N ALA A 116 -1.58 32.12 15.75
CA ALA A 116 -2.98 32.57 15.74
C ALA A 116 -3.95 31.37 15.69
N ALA A 117 -3.65 30.37 14.86
CA ALA A 117 -4.48 29.15 14.75
C ALA A 117 -4.50 28.35 16.07
N ASP A 118 -3.33 28.11 16.69
CA ASP A 118 -3.23 27.39 17.97
C ASP A 118 -3.94 28.14 19.13
N LYS A 119 -3.84 29.46 19.15
CA LYS A 119 -4.55 30.28 20.12
C LYS A 119 -6.05 30.22 19.92
N ALA A 120 -6.49 30.25 18.67
CA ALA A 120 -7.93 30.17 18.33
C ALA A 120 -8.51 28.80 18.70
N LEU A 121 -7.80 27.70 18.43
CA LEU A 121 -8.25 26.36 18.83
C LEU A 121 -8.58 26.27 20.33
N LYS A 122 -7.74 26.88 21.19
CA LYS A 122 -7.94 26.89 22.65
C LYS A 122 -9.13 27.77 23.07
N CYS A 123 -9.60 28.66 22.21
CA CYS A 123 -10.74 29.53 22.47
C CYS A 123 -12.09 28.96 22.03
N VAL A 124 -12.10 27.89 21.22
CA VAL A 124 -13.35 27.19 20.84
C VAL A 124 -13.85 26.41 22.03
N LYS A 125 -15.13 26.58 22.37
CA LYS A 125 -15.80 25.85 23.45
C LYS A 125 -16.82 24.90 22.86
N VAL A 126 -16.77 23.63 23.29
CA VAL A 126 -17.67 22.59 22.81
C VAL A 126 -18.37 21.93 23.98
N GLN A 127 -19.67 21.75 23.84
CA GLN A 127 -20.48 20.93 24.75
C GLN A 127 -20.84 19.64 24.02
N TYR A 128 -20.57 18.52 24.68
CA TYR A 128 -20.80 17.19 24.13
C TYR A 128 -21.88 16.46 24.95
N GLN A 129 -22.76 15.76 24.24
CA GLN A 129 -23.50 14.65 24.79
C GLN A 129 -22.67 13.39 24.53
N VAL A 130 -21.97 12.94 25.54
CA VAL A 130 -21.12 11.73 25.45
C VAL A 130 -22.00 10.49 25.45
N LEU A 131 -21.71 9.58 24.53
CA LEU A 131 -22.39 8.32 24.36
C LEU A 131 -21.44 7.16 24.72
N GLU A 132 -22.02 5.98 24.96
CA GLU A 132 -21.24 4.76 25.16
C GLU A 132 -20.60 4.35 23.84
N PRO A 133 -19.26 4.07 23.80
CA PRO A 133 -18.57 3.67 22.59
C PRO A 133 -18.53 2.14 22.43
N VAL A 134 -18.45 1.67 21.19
CA VAL A 134 -18.12 0.30 20.81
C VAL A 134 -16.62 0.22 20.58
N LEU A 135 -15.86 -0.34 21.52
CA LEU A 135 -14.39 -0.40 21.45
C LEU A 135 -13.85 -1.81 21.15
N ASP A 136 -14.53 -2.86 21.58
CA ASP A 136 -14.11 -4.23 21.23
C ASP A 136 -14.74 -4.68 19.91
N PHE A 137 -13.90 -4.84 18.89
CA PHE A 137 -14.36 -5.24 17.54
C PHE A 137 -14.95 -6.66 17.52
N ARG A 138 -14.60 -7.53 18.48
CA ARG A 138 -15.15 -8.89 18.58
C ARG A 138 -16.64 -8.89 18.94
N THR A 139 -17.10 -7.83 19.60
CA THR A 139 -18.49 -7.66 20.04
C THR A 139 -19.23 -6.56 19.24
N ALA A 140 -18.59 -6.00 18.20
CA ALA A 140 -19.14 -4.88 17.45
C ALA A 140 -20.26 -5.29 16.49
N LYS A 141 -20.13 -6.45 15.86
CA LYS A 141 -21.16 -6.99 14.95
C LYS A 141 -22.44 -7.27 15.74
N ASP A 142 -23.56 -6.77 15.20
CA ASP A 142 -24.88 -6.91 15.83
C ASP A 142 -24.99 -6.25 17.23
N ASN A 143 -24.08 -5.34 17.58
CA ASN A 143 -24.15 -4.56 18.80
C ASN A 143 -25.33 -3.58 18.75
N PRO A 144 -26.10 -3.41 19.83
CA PRO A 144 -27.23 -2.47 19.86
C PRO A 144 -26.79 -1.00 19.73
N ILE A 145 -25.55 -0.67 20.09
CA ILE A 145 -24.97 0.66 19.88
C ILE A 145 -24.41 0.72 18.45
N LEU A 146 -24.95 1.63 17.63
CA LEU A 146 -24.55 1.79 16.23
C LEU A 146 -23.54 2.91 16.09
N VAL A 147 -22.45 2.63 15.38
CA VAL A 147 -21.45 3.63 15.01
C VAL A 147 -21.99 4.55 13.92
N HIS A 148 -22.79 4.01 13.01
CA HIS A 148 -23.45 4.73 11.91
C HIS A 148 -24.99 4.55 11.97
N PRO A 149 -25.71 5.30 12.85
CA PRO A 149 -27.15 5.21 12.92
C PRO A 149 -27.89 6.00 11.83
N GLU A 150 -27.23 6.90 11.09
CA GLU A 150 -27.78 7.82 10.12
C GLU A 150 -28.38 7.13 8.90
N GLU A 151 -29.43 7.77 8.33
CA GLU A 151 -30.14 7.25 7.14
C GLU A 151 -29.45 7.60 5.81
N ASN A 152 -28.57 8.60 5.80
CA ASN A 152 -27.81 9.02 4.61
C ASN A 152 -26.46 8.30 4.48
N TRP A 153 -26.23 7.23 5.24
CA TRP A 153 -25.17 6.27 5.01
C TRP A 153 -25.53 5.37 3.82
N GLU A 154 -24.58 5.10 2.92
CA GLU A 154 -24.83 4.24 1.77
C GLU A 154 -23.59 3.44 1.36
N SER A 155 -23.81 2.27 0.76
CA SER A 155 -22.79 1.49 0.08
C SER A 155 -23.13 1.37 -1.40
N LEU A 156 -22.25 1.85 -2.27
CA LEU A 156 -22.47 1.84 -3.72
C LEU A 156 -22.11 0.48 -4.36
N CYS A 157 -21.45 -0.40 -3.64
CA CYS A 157 -21.04 -1.72 -4.10
C CYS A 157 -21.66 -2.83 -3.22
N PRO A 158 -21.94 -4.01 -3.79
CA PRO A 158 -22.51 -5.13 -3.05
C PRO A 158 -21.44 -5.85 -2.22
N VAL A 159 -20.91 -5.20 -1.20
CA VAL A 159 -19.88 -5.75 -0.29
C VAL A 159 -20.46 -6.40 0.96
N GLY A 160 -21.76 -6.64 1.04
CA GLY A 160 -22.41 -7.21 2.23
C GLY A 160 -22.47 -6.25 3.41
N ALA A 161 -22.43 -4.95 3.17
CA ALA A 161 -22.46 -3.91 4.19
C ALA A 161 -23.86 -3.72 4.77
N ASP A 162 -23.93 -3.50 6.11
CA ASP A 162 -25.18 -3.21 6.85
C ASP A 162 -24.84 -2.36 8.08
N ASN A 163 -25.10 -1.06 8.03
CA ASN A 163 -24.79 -0.15 9.13
C ASN A 163 -25.63 -0.44 10.39
N LYS A 164 -26.82 -1.03 10.25
CA LYS A 164 -27.68 -1.41 11.39
C LYS A 164 -27.16 -2.62 12.16
N ARG A 165 -26.12 -3.25 11.65
CA ARG A 165 -25.40 -4.37 12.28
C ARG A 165 -23.95 -4.02 12.66
N ASN A 166 -23.54 -2.76 12.52
CA ASN A 166 -22.14 -2.33 12.55
C ASN A 166 -21.24 -3.09 11.57
N LEU A 167 -21.79 -3.56 10.45
CA LEU A 167 -21.10 -4.37 9.45
C LEU A 167 -20.73 -3.48 8.24
N CYS A 168 -19.43 -3.26 8.06
CA CYS A 168 -18.89 -2.52 6.92
C CYS A 168 -18.81 -3.38 5.65
N ALA A 169 -18.50 -4.67 5.81
CA ALA A 169 -18.50 -5.64 4.72
C ALA A 169 -18.63 -7.08 5.25
N HIS A 170 -19.16 -7.95 4.40
CA HIS A 170 -19.19 -9.40 4.57
C HIS A 170 -18.94 -10.07 3.23
N ASP A 171 -18.07 -11.07 3.21
CA ASP A 171 -17.81 -11.87 2.01
C ASP A 171 -17.56 -13.34 2.37
N GLN A 172 -17.92 -14.23 1.44
CA GLN A 172 -17.67 -15.66 1.56
C GLN A 172 -17.41 -16.27 0.19
N CYS A 173 -16.38 -17.06 0.08
CA CYS A 173 -16.07 -17.86 -1.09
C CYS A 173 -15.49 -19.21 -0.68
N GLY A 174 -15.50 -20.17 -1.61
CA GLY A 174 -14.97 -21.50 -1.35
C GLY A 174 -15.08 -22.44 -2.55
N SER A 175 -14.47 -23.59 -2.42
CA SER A 175 -14.54 -24.69 -3.39
C SER A 175 -14.40 -26.02 -2.65
N GLY A 176 -15.15 -27.03 -3.09
CA GLY A 176 -15.19 -28.34 -2.43
C GLY A 176 -16.01 -28.35 -1.13
N ASP A 177 -16.14 -29.51 -0.52
CA ASP A 177 -16.77 -29.69 0.79
C ASP A 177 -15.70 -29.67 1.89
N ILE A 178 -15.45 -28.50 2.45
CA ILE A 178 -14.39 -28.31 3.45
C ILE A 178 -14.61 -29.13 4.72
N GLU A 179 -15.85 -29.31 5.16
CA GLU A 179 -16.14 -30.08 6.38
C GLU A 179 -15.87 -31.56 6.16
N ALA A 180 -16.27 -32.13 5.02
CA ALA A 180 -15.98 -33.51 4.66
C ALA A 180 -14.47 -33.75 4.51
N VAL A 181 -13.75 -32.81 3.85
CA VAL A 181 -12.29 -32.93 3.66
C VAL A 181 -11.56 -32.85 5.00
N LEU A 182 -11.91 -31.91 5.89
CA LEU A 182 -11.27 -31.80 7.20
C LEU A 182 -11.54 -33.01 8.09
N ALA A 183 -12.75 -33.58 8.01
CA ALA A 183 -13.11 -34.79 8.77
C ALA A 183 -12.33 -36.04 8.31
N ASP A 184 -11.86 -36.09 7.05
CA ASP A 184 -11.08 -37.18 6.47
C ASP A 184 -9.55 -36.96 6.60
N CYS A 185 -9.11 -35.88 7.17
CA CYS A 185 -7.69 -35.59 7.41
C CYS A 185 -7.15 -36.32 8.64
N ASP A 186 -5.90 -36.78 8.58
CA ASP A 186 -5.22 -37.39 9.73
C ASP A 186 -4.92 -36.38 10.85
N LEU A 187 -4.70 -35.12 10.48
CA LEU A 187 -4.39 -34.04 11.40
C LEU A 187 -5.06 -32.73 10.95
N VAL A 188 -5.65 -32.03 11.89
CA VAL A 188 -6.22 -30.70 11.68
C VAL A 188 -5.61 -29.71 12.69
N ILE A 189 -4.96 -28.68 12.19
CA ILE A 189 -4.56 -27.52 13.00
C ILE A 189 -5.74 -26.58 13.05
N ASP A 190 -6.21 -26.28 14.25
CA ASP A 190 -7.36 -25.40 14.51
C ASP A 190 -6.93 -24.31 15.50
N ARG A 191 -6.72 -23.08 15.00
CA ARG A 191 -6.13 -21.98 15.76
C ARG A 191 -6.72 -20.63 15.41
N THR A 192 -6.74 -19.74 16.40
CA THR A 192 -7.06 -18.33 16.23
C THR A 192 -5.80 -17.49 16.40
N TYR A 193 -5.56 -16.63 15.44
CA TYR A 193 -4.44 -15.68 15.41
C TYR A 193 -4.95 -14.27 15.55
N HIS A 194 -4.12 -13.38 16.12
CA HIS A 194 -4.46 -11.98 16.28
C HIS A 194 -3.29 -11.08 15.83
N THR A 195 -3.59 -10.04 15.07
CA THR A 195 -2.62 -9.03 14.70
C THR A 195 -3.13 -7.67 15.12
N LYS A 196 -2.31 -6.93 15.86
CA LYS A 196 -2.61 -5.54 16.23
C LYS A 196 -2.54 -4.61 15.02
N ALA A 197 -3.19 -3.46 15.13
CA ALA A 197 -2.96 -2.37 14.21
C ALA A 197 -1.52 -1.84 14.31
N CYS A 198 -0.98 -1.33 13.20
CA CYS A 198 0.31 -0.64 13.20
C CYS A 198 0.31 0.51 12.18
N GLN A 199 1.11 1.55 12.49
CA GLN A 199 1.21 2.78 11.70
C GLN A 199 2.19 2.63 10.54
N GLN A 200 1.90 3.25 9.39
CA GLN A 200 2.81 3.32 8.25
C GLN A 200 4.06 4.15 8.56
N ALA A 201 3.94 5.09 9.47
CA ALA A 201 5.02 5.90 10.04
C ALA A 201 5.96 6.54 9.01
N MET A 202 5.41 6.91 7.84
CA MET A 202 6.17 7.59 6.79
C MET A 202 6.85 8.85 7.33
N MET A 203 8.07 9.14 6.85
CA MET A 203 8.87 10.28 7.31
C MET A 203 8.13 11.60 7.10
N GLU A 204 7.57 11.82 5.92
CA GLU A 204 6.70 12.97 5.62
C GLU A 204 5.28 12.68 6.11
N THR A 205 4.80 13.47 7.07
CA THR A 205 3.41 13.43 7.57
C THR A 205 2.42 13.85 6.48
N PHE A 206 1.13 13.67 6.71
CA PHE A 206 0.08 14.16 5.78
C PHE A 206 0.15 15.67 5.64
N ARG A 207 0.11 16.16 4.39
CA ARG A 207 0.16 17.60 4.10
C ARG A 207 -0.39 17.93 2.73
N THR A 208 -1.08 19.08 2.67
CA THR A 208 -1.73 19.58 1.46
C THR A 208 -1.78 21.10 1.53
N PHE A 209 -1.61 21.78 0.40
CA PHE A 209 -2.02 23.17 0.25
C PHE A 209 -2.94 23.33 -0.94
N CYS A 210 -3.80 24.35 -0.87
CA CYS A 210 -4.80 24.65 -1.87
C CYS A 210 -4.76 26.13 -2.27
N THR A 211 -4.98 26.39 -3.56
CA THR A 211 -5.10 27.73 -4.14
C THR A 211 -6.28 27.75 -5.12
N LEU A 212 -6.68 28.94 -5.57
CA LEU A 212 -7.54 29.05 -6.74
C LEU A 212 -6.70 29.45 -7.97
N ASP A 213 -6.99 28.85 -9.11
CA ASP A 213 -6.41 29.25 -10.38
C ASP A 213 -7.11 30.51 -10.94
N PRO A 214 -6.58 31.15 -12.02
CA PRO A 214 -7.20 32.33 -12.62
C PRO A 214 -8.65 32.15 -13.11
N TYR A 215 -9.08 30.89 -13.28
CA TYR A 215 -10.46 30.54 -13.68
C TYR A 215 -11.36 30.23 -12.48
N GLY A 216 -10.86 30.39 -11.26
CA GLY A 216 -11.60 30.09 -10.02
C GLY A 216 -11.71 28.60 -9.70
N ARG A 217 -10.93 27.73 -10.37
CA ARG A 217 -10.84 26.30 -10.07
C ARG A 217 -9.94 26.07 -8.85
N LEU A 218 -10.30 25.10 -8.05
CA LEU A 218 -9.50 24.66 -6.91
C LEU A 218 -8.27 23.89 -7.38
N ASN A 219 -7.09 24.41 -7.11
CA ASN A 219 -5.81 23.76 -7.35
C ASN A 219 -5.29 23.21 -6.03
N VAL A 220 -5.14 21.88 -5.94
CA VAL A 220 -4.72 21.12 -4.76
C VAL A 220 -3.37 20.51 -5.02
N VAL A 221 -2.40 20.82 -4.20
CA VAL A 221 -1.07 20.20 -4.21
C VAL A 221 -0.93 19.36 -2.94
N SER A 222 -0.84 18.07 -3.10
CA SER A 222 -0.86 17.12 -1.99
C SER A 222 0.21 16.04 -2.10
N SER A 223 0.68 15.60 -0.95
CA SER A 223 1.49 14.39 -0.81
C SER A 223 0.57 13.17 -0.86
N THR A 224 0.09 12.82 -2.06
CA THR A 224 -0.90 11.75 -2.31
C THR A 224 -0.42 10.74 -3.35
N GLN A 225 -0.81 9.48 -3.17
CA GLN A 225 -0.56 8.38 -4.13
C GLN A 225 -1.60 8.32 -5.26
N ILE A 226 -2.72 9.09 -5.15
CA ILE A 226 -3.96 8.86 -5.89
C ILE A 226 -4.58 10.16 -6.42
N VAL A 227 -3.84 10.94 -7.20
CA VAL A 227 -4.31 12.30 -7.62
C VAL A 227 -5.71 12.31 -8.25
N PHE A 228 -6.05 11.32 -9.08
CA PHE A 228 -7.36 11.25 -9.74
C PHE A 228 -8.49 10.88 -8.76
N HIS A 229 -8.23 10.00 -7.80
CA HIS A 229 -9.18 9.68 -6.74
C HIS A 229 -9.29 10.82 -5.72
N ALA A 230 -8.17 11.47 -5.34
CA ALA A 230 -8.20 12.64 -4.47
C ALA A 230 -9.06 13.76 -5.08
N ARG A 231 -8.97 14.00 -6.41
CA ARG A 231 -9.86 14.91 -7.14
C ARG A 231 -11.33 14.54 -6.97
N ARG A 232 -11.66 13.25 -7.15
CA ARG A 232 -13.02 12.73 -6.97
C ARG A 232 -13.52 12.92 -5.55
N ILE A 233 -12.72 12.56 -4.55
CA ILE A 233 -13.04 12.64 -3.13
C ILE A 233 -13.28 14.08 -2.71
N ILE A 234 -12.39 15.00 -3.07
CA ILE A 234 -12.54 16.43 -2.77
C ILE A 234 -13.80 17.00 -3.41
N ALA A 235 -14.06 16.68 -4.69
CA ALA A 235 -15.25 17.13 -5.39
C ALA A 235 -16.54 16.61 -4.73
N ALA A 236 -16.57 15.34 -4.30
CA ALA A 236 -17.69 14.76 -3.57
C ALA A 236 -17.89 15.42 -2.20
N ALA A 237 -16.82 15.58 -1.41
CA ALA A 237 -16.86 16.20 -0.09
C ALA A 237 -17.34 17.65 -0.10
N LEU A 238 -16.99 18.39 -1.16
CA LEU A 238 -17.39 19.79 -1.33
C LEU A 238 -18.69 19.98 -2.12
N HIS A 239 -19.29 18.90 -2.63
CA HIS A 239 -20.46 18.92 -3.52
C HIS A 239 -20.28 19.83 -4.75
N ILE A 240 -19.11 19.75 -5.40
CA ILE A 240 -18.76 20.52 -6.60
C ILE A 240 -18.39 19.60 -7.76
N PRO A 241 -18.52 20.05 -9.03
CA PRO A 241 -18.07 19.27 -10.17
C PRO A 241 -16.56 18.94 -10.12
N LYS A 242 -16.19 17.72 -10.52
CA LYS A 242 -14.77 17.31 -10.62
C LYS A 242 -13.93 18.20 -11.53
N SER A 243 -14.55 18.83 -12.54
CA SER A 243 -13.90 19.79 -13.45
C SER A 243 -13.41 21.06 -12.76
N LEU A 244 -13.96 21.39 -11.59
CA LEU A 244 -13.50 22.52 -10.77
C LEU A 244 -12.35 22.19 -9.83
N VAL A 245 -11.83 20.98 -9.87
CA VAL A 245 -10.73 20.53 -9.01
C VAL A 245 -9.59 20.00 -9.87
N ARG A 246 -8.39 20.54 -9.70
CA ARG A 246 -7.12 19.99 -10.17
C ARG A 246 -6.35 19.49 -8.97
N VAL A 247 -5.77 18.31 -9.07
CA VAL A 247 -4.86 17.74 -8.06
C VAL A 247 -3.52 17.40 -8.70
N SER A 248 -2.46 17.83 -8.07
CA SER A 248 -1.09 17.46 -8.45
C SER A 248 -0.29 17.03 -7.22
N LYS A 249 0.72 16.19 -7.45
CA LYS A 249 1.64 15.76 -6.39
C LYS A 249 3.06 16.26 -6.65
N PRO A 250 3.74 16.81 -5.64
CA PRO A 250 5.18 17.04 -5.68
C PRO A 250 5.94 15.75 -5.31
N ARG A 251 7.19 15.82 -4.88
CA ARG A 251 7.89 14.66 -4.30
C ARG A 251 7.20 14.22 -3.01
N ILE A 252 7.09 12.91 -2.79
CA ILE A 252 6.42 12.30 -1.64
C ILE A 252 7.47 11.62 -0.75
N GLY A 253 7.47 11.97 0.53
CA GLY A 253 8.39 11.46 1.55
C GLY A 253 7.91 10.18 2.23
N GLY A 254 7.56 9.16 1.43
CA GLY A 254 6.98 7.89 1.86
C GLY A 254 5.46 7.92 1.89
N GLY A 255 4.86 6.76 1.66
CA GLY A 255 3.40 6.58 1.66
C GLY A 255 3.01 5.24 2.28
N PHE A 256 3.55 4.14 1.78
CA PHE A 256 3.29 2.77 2.23
C PHE A 256 1.81 2.36 2.25
N GLY A 257 0.97 3.08 1.48
CA GLY A 257 -0.49 2.95 1.48
C GLY A 257 -1.24 4.04 2.27
N ALA A 258 -0.64 4.68 3.26
CA ALA A 258 -1.29 5.73 4.05
C ALA A 258 -1.89 6.86 3.18
N LYS A 259 -1.17 7.25 2.13
CA LYS A 259 -1.54 8.33 1.22
C LYS A 259 -2.42 7.87 0.04
N GLN A 260 -2.97 6.66 0.14
CA GLN A 260 -4.08 6.14 -0.68
C GLN A 260 -5.45 6.50 -0.09
N THR A 261 -5.48 7.06 1.11
CA THR A 261 -6.64 7.67 1.78
C THR A 261 -6.48 9.18 1.76
N ALA A 262 -7.54 9.93 1.40
CA ALA A 262 -7.52 11.40 1.42
C ALA A 262 -7.72 11.93 2.84
N VAL A 263 -6.71 11.73 3.70
CA VAL A 263 -6.78 12.00 5.16
C VAL A 263 -6.84 13.49 5.48
N CYS A 264 -6.08 14.33 4.76
CA CYS A 264 -5.98 15.77 5.08
C CYS A 264 -6.45 16.70 3.96
N GLU A 265 -6.59 16.20 2.73
CA GLU A 265 -6.81 17.01 1.52
C GLU A 265 -8.11 17.82 1.56
N VAL A 266 -9.16 17.24 2.12
CA VAL A 266 -10.50 17.81 2.12
C VAL A 266 -10.57 19.10 2.93
N TYR A 267 -9.82 19.21 4.03
CA TYR A 267 -9.91 20.35 4.95
C TYR A 267 -9.37 21.67 4.37
N PRO A 268 -8.11 21.75 3.87
CA PRO A 268 -7.64 22.98 3.23
C PRO A 268 -8.41 23.27 1.92
N ALA A 269 -8.86 22.21 1.21
CA ALA A 269 -9.73 22.39 0.05
C ALA A 269 -11.04 23.08 0.41
N PHE A 270 -11.69 22.66 1.50
CA PHE A 270 -12.90 23.30 2.05
C PHE A 270 -12.64 24.76 2.45
N VAL A 271 -11.55 25.03 3.19
CA VAL A 271 -11.17 26.39 3.61
C VAL A 271 -10.95 27.29 2.39
N THR A 272 -10.12 26.87 1.42
CA THR A 272 -9.85 27.67 0.21
C THR A 272 -11.13 27.89 -0.60
N TRP A 273 -11.99 26.87 -0.72
CA TRP A 273 -13.26 27.01 -1.45
C TRP A 273 -14.22 28.01 -0.79
N LYS A 274 -14.28 28.03 0.55
CA LYS A 274 -15.14 28.96 1.31
C LYS A 274 -14.56 30.38 1.40
N THR A 275 -13.29 30.51 1.73
CA THR A 275 -12.64 31.83 1.96
C THR A 275 -12.13 32.50 0.69
N LYS A 276 -11.96 31.74 -0.39
CA LYS A 276 -11.31 32.16 -1.63
C LYS A 276 -9.84 32.58 -1.45
N LYS A 277 -9.20 32.18 -0.34
CA LYS A 277 -7.79 32.43 -0.02
C LYS A 277 -6.98 31.15 -0.06
N PRO A 278 -5.69 31.20 -0.40
CA PRO A 278 -4.80 30.04 -0.28
C PRO A 278 -4.78 29.51 1.15
N SER A 279 -4.75 28.19 1.30
CA SER A 279 -4.65 27.57 2.63
C SER A 279 -3.79 26.31 2.61
N LYS A 280 -3.20 25.97 3.75
CA LYS A 280 -2.39 24.77 3.93
C LYS A 280 -2.69 24.07 5.25
N LEU A 281 -2.60 22.74 5.23
CA LEU A 281 -2.67 21.88 6.40
C LEU A 281 -1.46 20.95 6.41
N VAL A 282 -0.72 20.93 7.50
CA VAL A 282 0.40 20.03 7.75
C VAL A 282 0.14 19.32 9.07
N PHE A 283 -0.04 18.00 9.03
CA PHE A 283 -0.19 17.21 10.25
C PHE A 283 1.13 17.12 11.01
N THR A 284 1.07 17.33 12.31
CA THR A 284 2.14 16.95 13.23
C THR A 284 2.31 15.42 13.23
N ARG A 285 3.41 14.94 13.80
CA ARG A 285 3.59 13.49 13.99
C ARG A 285 2.50 12.89 14.88
N ALA A 286 2.11 13.57 15.94
CA ALA A 286 1.03 13.14 16.81
C ALA A 286 -0.30 13.03 16.06
N GLU A 287 -0.66 14.03 15.26
CA GLU A 287 -1.88 13.96 14.43
C GLU A 287 -1.82 12.83 13.40
N SER A 288 -0.66 12.60 12.78
CA SER A 288 -0.48 11.48 11.85
C SER A 288 -0.62 10.11 12.53
N GLN A 289 -0.39 10.01 13.84
CA GLN A 289 -0.60 8.77 14.59
C GLN A 289 -2.01 8.62 15.17
N THR A 290 -2.65 9.72 15.57
CA THR A 290 -3.93 9.68 16.27
C THR A 290 -5.15 9.93 15.39
N ALA A 291 -4.96 10.34 14.13
CA ALA A 291 -6.06 10.73 13.23
C ALA A 291 -5.71 10.43 11.76
N SER A 292 -5.16 9.28 11.50
CA SER A 292 -4.82 8.77 10.16
C SER A 292 -5.60 7.49 9.84
N SER A 293 -4.96 6.56 9.13
CA SER A 293 -5.55 5.27 8.77
C SER A 293 -4.50 4.14 8.84
N PRO A 294 -4.22 3.61 10.04
CA PRO A 294 -3.25 2.53 10.25
C PRO A 294 -3.70 1.20 9.62
N ARG A 295 -2.85 0.17 9.71
CA ARG A 295 -3.20 -1.21 9.37
C ARG A 295 -4.40 -1.68 10.19
N HIS A 296 -5.29 -2.46 9.59
CA HIS A 296 -6.41 -3.10 10.28
C HIS A 296 -5.92 -4.07 11.36
N GLU A 297 -6.50 -3.98 12.56
CA GLU A 297 -6.46 -5.04 13.55
C GLU A 297 -7.36 -6.18 13.10
N MET A 298 -6.86 -7.44 13.16
CA MET A 298 -7.60 -8.60 12.67
C MET A 298 -7.47 -9.78 13.63
N GLU A 299 -8.57 -10.52 13.75
CA GLU A 299 -8.60 -11.86 14.33
C GLU A 299 -8.87 -12.87 13.20
N LEU A 300 -8.06 -13.93 13.12
CA LEU A 300 -8.07 -14.90 12.04
C LEU A 300 -8.16 -16.30 12.61
N HIS A 301 -9.22 -17.03 12.29
CA HIS A 301 -9.39 -18.42 12.66
C HIS A 301 -9.07 -19.32 11.48
N VAL A 302 -8.07 -20.20 11.66
CA VAL A 302 -7.58 -21.12 10.63
C VAL A 302 -7.85 -22.55 11.05
N ARG A 303 -8.47 -23.32 10.13
CA ARG A 303 -8.53 -24.78 10.20
C ARG A 303 -7.78 -25.35 9.00
N LEU A 304 -6.67 -26.03 9.25
CA LEU A 304 -5.75 -26.55 8.22
C LEU A 304 -5.68 -28.07 8.34
N GLY A 305 -6.23 -28.78 7.38
CA GLY A 305 -6.26 -30.24 7.35
C GLY A 305 -5.21 -30.87 6.43
N ALA A 306 -4.51 -31.91 6.93
CA ALA A 306 -3.50 -32.62 6.18
C ALA A 306 -3.48 -34.13 6.50
N MET A 307 -2.87 -34.91 5.56
CA MET A 307 -2.57 -36.32 5.75
C MET A 307 -1.22 -36.47 6.49
N LYS A 308 -0.95 -37.66 7.05
CA LYS A 308 0.31 -38.00 7.71
C LYS A 308 1.54 -37.86 6.82
N ASP A 309 1.37 -37.98 5.51
CA ASP A 309 2.45 -37.79 4.56
C ASP A 309 2.76 -36.31 4.26
N GLY A 310 2.05 -35.40 4.92
CA GLY A 310 2.20 -33.94 4.78
C GLY A 310 1.41 -33.33 3.62
N THR A 311 0.53 -34.07 2.94
CA THR A 311 -0.34 -33.50 1.91
C THR A 311 -1.43 -32.65 2.54
N ILE A 312 -1.44 -31.33 2.30
CA ILE A 312 -2.47 -30.39 2.74
C ILE A 312 -3.69 -30.58 1.84
N ARG A 313 -4.84 -30.90 2.43
CA ARG A 313 -6.09 -31.16 1.68
C ARG A 313 -7.15 -30.08 1.83
N GLY A 314 -7.21 -29.42 2.98
CA GLY A 314 -8.26 -28.44 3.25
C GLY A 314 -7.76 -27.23 4.02
N ILE A 315 -8.22 -26.03 3.62
CA ILE A 315 -7.93 -24.76 4.33
C ILE A 315 -9.22 -24.00 4.50
N ASP A 316 -9.59 -23.74 5.76
CA ASP A 316 -10.74 -22.92 6.16
C ASP A 316 -10.23 -21.71 6.93
N LEU A 317 -10.51 -20.51 6.44
CA LEU A 317 -10.08 -19.26 7.04
C LEU A 317 -11.28 -18.34 7.27
N TYR A 318 -11.50 -17.95 8.52
CA TYR A 318 -12.39 -16.85 8.88
C TYR A 318 -11.57 -15.66 9.34
N THR A 319 -11.88 -14.45 8.84
CA THR A 319 -11.22 -13.21 9.21
C THR A 319 -12.23 -12.20 9.72
N LEU A 320 -12.06 -11.73 10.97
CA LEU A 320 -12.76 -10.59 11.54
C LEU A 320 -11.83 -9.38 11.54
N SER A 321 -12.23 -8.29 10.90
CA SER A 321 -11.42 -7.09 10.70
C SER A 321 -12.07 -5.87 11.35
N ASN A 322 -11.27 -5.10 12.11
CA ASN A 322 -11.67 -3.82 12.69
C ASN A 322 -11.38 -2.68 11.72
N THR A 323 -12.41 -2.04 11.16
CA THR A 323 -12.22 -0.86 10.30
C THR A 323 -12.21 0.46 11.08
N GLY A 324 -12.51 0.44 12.38
CA GLY A 324 -12.66 1.66 13.16
C GLY A 324 -13.94 2.43 12.83
N ALA A 325 -13.90 3.75 12.98
CA ALA A 325 -15.08 4.60 12.88
C ALA A 325 -15.62 4.80 11.46
N TYR A 326 -14.84 4.48 10.43
CA TYR A 326 -15.22 4.65 9.02
C TYR A 326 -14.69 3.50 8.17
N GLY A 327 -15.42 3.19 7.08
CA GLY A 327 -15.18 1.98 6.29
C GLY A 327 -13.89 1.98 5.48
N GLU A 328 -13.54 3.13 4.92
CA GLU A 328 -12.31 3.35 4.12
C GLU A 328 -11.93 2.14 3.24
N HIS A 329 -10.76 1.51 3.49
CA HIS A 329 -10.28 0.35 2.73
C HIS A 329 -10.71 -1.00 3.31
N GLY A 330 -11.59 -1.03 4.34
CA GLY A 330 -11.98 -2.25 5.05
C GLY A 330 -12.43 -3.40 4.13
N PRO A 331 -13.42 -3.19 3.23
CA PRO A 331 -13.92 -4.25 2.36
C PRO A 331 -12.85 -4.90 1.48
N THR A 332 -11.96 -4.10 0.88
CA THR A 332 -10.90 -4.60 0.00
C THR A 332 -9.71 -5.18 0.76
N THR A 333 -9.43 -4.64 1.95
CA THR A 333 -8.30 -5.11 2.78
C THR A 333 -8.55 -6.52 3.31
N VAL A 334 -9.72 -6.77 3.86
CA VAL A 334 -10.04 -8.07 4.49
C VAL A 334 -9.98 -9.22 3.49
N GLY A 335 -10.47 -9.03 2.26
CA GLY A 335 -10.47 -10.05 1.21
C GLY A 335 -9.08 -10.59 0.89
N LEU A 336 -8.06 -9.74 0.96
CA LEU A 336 -6.69 -10.19 0.68
C LEU A 336 -6.12 -11.12 1.76
N SER A 337 -6.70 -11.19 2.97
CA SER A 337 -6.24 -12.14 3.99
C SER A 337 -6.42 -13.60 3.54
N GLY A 338 -7.50 -13.92 2.83
CA GLY A 338 -7.73 -15.24 2.25
C GLY A 338 -7.13 -15.41 0.86
N HIS A 339 -7.41 -14.46 -0.06
CA HIS A 339 -7.01 -14.56 -1.46
C HIS A 339 -5.50 -14.47 -1.72
N LYS A 340 -4.68 -14.19 -0.70
CA LYS A 340 -3.21 -14.13 -0.82
C LYS A 340 -2.48 -15.14 0.08
N SER A 341 -3.21 -15.85 0.96
CA SER A 341 -2.61 -16.87 1.84
C SER A 341 -2.96 -18.29 1.37
N ILE A 342 -4.23 -18.57 1.13
CA ILE A 342 -4.71 -19.91 0.72
C ILE A 342 -4.11 -20.37 -0.62
N PRO A 343 -4.00 -19.53 -1.67
CA PRO A 343 -3.57 -19.97 -3.00
C PRO A 343 -2.11 -20.47 -3.09
N LEU A 344 -1.28 -20.18 -2.09
CA LEU A 344 0.09 -20.74 -2.02
C LEU A 344 0.09 -22.27 -2.03
N TYR A 345 -0.96 -22.88 -1.50
CA TYR A 345 -1.10 -24.33 -1.34
C TYR A 345 -2.04 -24.89 -2.42
N GLY A 346 -1.50 -25.01 -3.64
CA GLY A 346 -2.26 -25.37 -4.85
C GLY A 346 -2.87 -26.79 -4.85
N LYS A 347 -2.46 -27.66 -3.94
CA LYS A 347 -2.95 -29.05 -3.83
C LYS A 347 -4.14 -29.22 -2.89
N ALA A 348 -4.61 -28.14 -2.24
CA ALA A 348 -5.78 -28.21 -1.37
C ALA A 348 -7.05 -28.59 -2.20
N GLU A 349 -7.73 -29.66 -1.80
CA GLU A 349 -8.93 -30.18 -2.46
C GLU A 349 -10.14 -29.30 -2.20
N ALA A 350 -10.19 -28.68 -1.02
CA ALA A 350 -11.25 -27.77 -0.61
C ALA A 350 -10.68 -26.56 0.13
N PHE A 351 -11.34 -25.43 -0.06
CA PHE A 351 -11.12 -24.25 0.77
C PHE A 351 -12.43 -23.53 1.05
N ARG A 352 -12.47 -22.85 2.19
CA ARG A 352 -13.46 -21.83 2.51
C ARG A 352 -12.77 -20.60 3.04
N PHE A 353 -13.16 -19.43 2.55
CA PHE A 353 -12.79 -18.16 3.10
C PHE A 353 -14.04 -17.36 3.44
N THR A 354 -14.14 -16.90 4.68
CA THR A 354 -15.24 -16.04 5.15
C THR A 354 -14.65 -14.84 5.86
N SER A 355 -15.21 -13.66 5.65
CA SER A 355 -14.73 -12.44 6.29
C SER A 355 -15.85 -11.51 6.71
N ASP A 356 -15.65 -10.85 7.85
CA ASP A 356 -16.48 -9.75 8.36
C ASP A 356 -15.59 -8.54 8.63
N VAL A 357 -16.06 -7.36 8.26
CA VAL A 357 -15.45 -6.07 8.60
C VAL A 357 -16.43 -5.28 9.46
N VAL A 358 -16.01 -4.90 10.65
CA VAL A 358 -16.90 -4.26 11.62
C VAL A 358 -16.47 -2.83 11.94
N TYR A 359 -17.46 -1.98 12.20
CA TYR A 359 -17.27 -0.63 12.71
C TYR A 359 -17.03 -0.65 14.22
N THR A 360 -16.12 0.22 14.69
CA THR A 360 -15.90 0.52 16.11
C THR A 360 -15.66 2.01 16.30
N ASN A 361 -15.64 2.47 17.56
CA ASN A 361 -15.31 3.86 17.87
C ASN A 361 -13.80 4.11 18.06
N HIS A 362 -12.98 3.40 17.30
CA HIS A 362 -11.54 3.65 17.15
C HIS A 362 -11.23 4.49 15.90
N MET A 363 -10.00 5.01 15.81
CA MET A 363 -9.48 5.60 14.58
C MET A 363 -9.67 4.65 13.41
N SER A 364 -10.08 5.19 12.25
CA SER A 364 -10.31 4.37 11.06
C SER A 364 -9.05 3.66 10.60
N SER A 365 -9.20 2.42 10.20
CA SER A 365 -8.12 1.66 9.57
C SER A 365 -8.13 1.86 8.06
N GLY A 366 -6.97 1.70 7.41
CA GLY A 366 -6.83 1.95 5.99
C GLY A 366 -5.75 1.11 5.33
N ALA A 367 -5.25 1.61 4.22
CA ALA A 367 -4.26 0.93 3.42
C ALA A 367 -2.87 0.95 4.07
N TYR A 368 -2.28 -0.20 4.25
CA TYR A 368 -0.86 -0.35 4.56
C TYR A 368 -0.27 -1.47 3.70
N ARG A 369 0.97 -1.30 3.24
CA ARG A 369 1.76 -2.25 2.43
C ARG A 369 1.42 -3.70 2.76
N GLY A 370 1.01 -4.49 1.76
CA GLY A 370 0.54 -5.87 1.90
C GLY A 370 -0.95 -6.00 2.20
N TYR A 371 -1.67 -4.92 2.61
CA TYR A 371 -3.08 -4.98 2.97
C TYR A 371 -3.37 -6.10 3.98
N GLY A 372 -4.47 -6.84 3.83
CA GLY A 372 -4.82 -7.99 4.66
C GLY A 372 -3.98 -9.25 4.43
N ALA A 373 -3.23 -9.31 3.31
CA ALA A 373 -2.35 -10.45 3.04
C ALA A 373 -1.30 -10.68 4.13
N THR A 374 -0.76 -9.61 4.71
CA THR A 374 0.23 -9.72 5.79
C THR A 374 -0.33 -10.45 7.00
N GLN A 375 -1.57 -10.14 7.40
CA GLN A 375 -2.26 -10.78 8.52
C GLN A 375 -2.67 -12.22 8.17
N GLY A 376 -3.26 -12.42 6.96
CA GLY A 376 -3.67 -13.75 6.49
C GLY A 376 -2.49 -14.71 6.38
N LEU A 377 -1.35 -14.24 5.88
CA LEU A 377 -0.13 -15.03 5.78
C LEU A 377 0.48 -15.31 7.16
N PHE A 378 0.42 -14.38 8.11
CA PHE A 378 0.82 -14.68 9.47
C PHE A 378 0.03 -15.88 10.03
N ALA A 379 -1.28 -15.90 9.86
CA ALA A 379 -2.13 -16.97 10.37
C ALA A 379 -1.91 -18.30 9.64
N VAL A 380 -1.99 -18.31 8.30
CA VAL A 380 -1.89 -19.55 7.50
C VAL A 380 -0.47 -20.12 7.56
N GLU A 381 0.58 -19.31 7.40
CA GLU A 381 1.97 -19.77 7.44
C GLU A 381 2.41 -20.26 8.83
N SER A 382 1.89 -19.63 9.91
CA SER A 382 2.12 -20.13 11.28
C SER A 382 1.40 -21.46 11.51
N ALA A 383 0.19 -21.65 10.99
CA ALA A 383 -0.51 -22.94 11.03
C ALA A 383 0.24 -24.03 10.25
N VAL A 384 0.84 -23.69 9.10
CA VAL A 384 1.67 -24.62 8.32
C VAL A 384 2.97 -24.97 9.06
N ASN A 385 3.60 -24.03 9.75
CA ASN A 385 4.76 -24.29 10.59
C ASN A 385 4.39 -25.19 11.81
N GLU A 386 3.19 -25.00 12.39
CA GLU A 386 2.69 -25.89 13.43
C GLU A 386 2.41 -27.29 12.89
N LEU A 387 1.84 -27.40 11.67
CA LEU A 387 1.62 -28.68 11.00
C LEU A 387 2.95 -29.41 10.74
N ALA A 388 3.98 -28.71 10.25
CA ALA A 388 5.30 -29.29 10.02
C ALA A 388 5.88 -29.90 11.31
N ALA A 389 5.84 -29.17 12.41
CA ALA A 389 6.29 -29.62 13.71
C ALA A 389 5.49 -30.84 14.23
N ALA A 390 4.16 -30.82 14.07
CA ALA A 390 3.28 -31.93 14.50
C ALA A 390 3.50 -33.21 13.68
N LEU A 391 3.88 -33.09 12.40
CA LEU A 391 4.21 -34.22 11.54
C LEU A 391 5.69 -34.65 11.66
N GLY A 392 6.53 -33.89 12.35
CA GLY A 392 7.97 -34.11 12.40
C GLY A 392 8.65 -33.92 11.04
N MET A 393 8.08 -33.09 10.17
CA MET A 393 8.61 -32.74 8.84
C MET A 393 9.38 -31.43 8.87
N ASP A 394 10.40 -31.32 8.01
CA ASP A 394 11.08 -30.05 7.78
C ASP A 394 10.09 -29.05 7.13
N PRO A 395 10.02 -27.79 7.61
CA PRO A 395 9.11 -26.78 7.06
C PRO A 395 9.32 -26.47 5.57
N PHE A 396 10.55 -26.54 5.06
CA PHE A 396 10.83 -26.40 3.61
C PHE A 396 10.29 -27.59 2.82
N ASP A 397 10.49 -28.82 3.31
CA ASP A 397 10.08 -30.04 2.63
C ASP A 397 8.55 -30.14 2.59
N LEU A 398 7.86 -29.77 3.69
CA LEU A 398 6.39 -29.71 3.73
C LEU A 398 5.86 -28.72 2.67
N ARG A 399 6.46 -27.54 2.55
CA ARG A 399 6.05 -26.54 1.55
C ARG A 399 6.35 -26.99 0.13
N ALA A 400 7.54 -27.49 -0.15
CA ALA A 400 7.92 -27.99 -1.47
C ALA A 400 6.94 -29.06 -2.02
N LYS A 401 6.34 -29.85 -1.11
CA LYS A 401 5.31 -30.83 -1.46
C LYS A 401 3.97 -30.19 -1.88
N ASN A 402 3.61 -29.05 -1.33
CA ASN A 402 2.25 -28.51 -1.39
C ASN A 402 2.09 -27.21 -2.18
N ILE A 403 3.19 -26.57 -2.62
CA ILE A 403 3.15 -25.28 -3.33
C ILE A 403 2.41 -25.36 -4.67
N THR A 404 1.87 -24.22 -5.09
CA THR A 404 1.38 -24.01 -6.45
C THR A 404 2.52 -23.87 -7.45
N HIS A 405 2.30 -24.28 -8.70
CA HIS A 405 3.30 -24.22 -9.78
C HIS A 405 2.79 -23.43 -10.97
N GLU A 406 3.72 -23.06 -11.85
CA GLU A 406 3.40 -22.48 -13.15
C GLU A 406 2.48 -23.41 -13.96
N GLY A 407 1.47 -22.84 -14.61
CA GLY A 407 0.47 -23.59 -15.39
C GLY A 407 -0.72 -24.08 -14.57
N GLU A 408 -0.70 -24.03 -13.25
CA GLU A 408 -1.82 -24.42 -12.40
C GLU A 408 -2.84 -23.29 -12.25
N ARG A 409 -4.13 -23.67 -12.11
CA ARG A 409 -5.18 -22.73 -11.71
C ARG A 409 -5.21 -22.61 -10.20
N MET A 410 -5.48 -21.41 -9.74
CA MET A 410 -5.56 -21.07 -8.31
C MET A 410 -7.00 -20.71 -7.93
N PRO A 411 -7.85 -21.70 -7.54
CA PRO A 411 -9.26 -21.43 -7.23
C PRO A 411 -9.46 -20.33 -6.17
N ALA A 412 -8.67 -20.33 -5.12
CA ALA A 412 -8.72 -19.33 -4.05
C ALA A 412 -8.15 -17.96 -4.48
N TYR A 413 -7.57 -17.85 -5.66
CA TYR A 413 -7.13 -16.61 -6.28
C TYR A 413 -7.97 -16.28 -7.50
N TYR A 414 -9.27 -16.17 -7.31
CA TYR A 414 -10.27 -15.86 -8.35
C TYR A 414 -10.24 -16.81 -9.56
N GLY A 415 -9.66 -18.02 -9.42
CA GLY A 415 -9.50 -18.98 -10.51
C GLY A 415 -8.46 -18.59 -11.56
N GLU A 416 -7.60 -17.61 -11.27
CA GLU A 416 -6.53 -17.17 -12.18
C GLU A 416 -5.54 -18.30 -12.49
N LEU A 417 -5.00 -18.27 -13.70
CA LEU A 417 -3.91 -19.15 -14.12
C LEU A 417 -2.59 -18.59 -13.59
N ASN A 418 -1.76 -19.43 -12.95
CA ASN A 418 -0.43 -19.10 -12.54
C ASN A 418 0.51 -19.10 -13.76
N THR A 419 0.73 -17.90 -14.34
CA THR A 419 1.42 -17.74 -15.64
C THR A 419 2.94 -17.67 -15.54
N SER A 420 3.46 -17.44 -14.32
CA SER A 420 4.90 -17.45 -14.03
C SER A 420 5.11 -17.71 -12.55
N CYS A 421 5.92 -18.72 -12.20
CA CYS A 421 6.18 -19.12 -10.82
C CYS A 421 7.52 -19.83 -10.69
N THR A 422 8.37 -19.29 -9.82
CA THR A 422 9.66 -19.91 -9.45
C THR A 422 9.76 -20.07 -7.93
N LEU A 423 8.64 -20.36 -7.28
CA LEU A 423 8.56 -20.49 -5.82
C LEU A 423 9.41 -21.65 -5.30
N ASP A 424 9.54 -22.74 -6.06
CA ASP A 424 10.44 -23.87 -5.81
C ASP A 424 11.91 -23.46 -5.76
N GLN A 425 12.34 -22.60 -6.69
CA GLN A 425 13.69 -22.04 -6.71
C GLN A 425 13.91 -21.09 -5.52
N CYS A 426 12.90 -20.30 -5.16
CA CYS A 426 12.97 -19.46 -3.98
C CYS A 426 13.15 -20.27 -2.69
N LEU A 427 12.43 -21.40 -2.54
CA LEU A 427 12.61 -22.32 -1.40
C LEU A 427 14.05 -22.84 -1.32
N THR A 428 14.57 -23.39 -2.41
CA THR A 428 15.94 -23.91 -2.48
C THR A 428 16.96 -22.82 -2.13
N ARG A 429 16.80 -21.64 -2.72
CA ARG A 429 17.76 -20.53 -2.57
C ARG A 429 17.79 -19.97 -1.14
N VAL A 430 16.64 -19.81 -0.49
CA VAL A 430 16.58 -19.31 0.89
C VAL A 430 17.14 -20.34 1.87
N ARG A 431 16.86 -21.65 1.68
CA ARG A 431 17.44 -22.74 2.48
C ARG A 431 18.97 -22.66 2.48
N GLU A 432 19.58 -22.46 1.29
CA GLU A 432 21.03 -22.28 1.13
C GLU A 432 21.52 -20.97 1.79
N MET A 433 20.86 -19.84 1.50
CA MET A 433 21.28 -18.51 1.97
C MET A 433 21.31 -18.41 3.49
N ILE A 434 20.32 -18.97 4.18
CA ILE A 434 20.25 -18.93 5.66
C ILE A 434 21.11 -20.01 6.31
N HIS A 435 21.68 -20.95 5.54
CA HIS A 435 22.37 -22.15 6.04
C HIS A 435 21.45 -23.01 6.92
N TRP A 436 20.23 -23.30 6.40
CA TRP A 436 19.17 -23.94 7.16
C TRP A 436 19.59 -25.27 7.80
N ASP A 437 20.17 -26.19 7.04
CA ASP A 437 20.51 -27.54 7.47
C ASP A 437 21.53 -27.56 8.60
N GLU A 438 22.33 -26.48 8.76
CA GLU A 438 23.32 -26.32 9.82
C GLU A 438 22.72 -25.63 11.07
N LYS A 439 21.68 -24.83 10.89
CA LYS A 439 21.16 -23.94 11.93
C LYS A 439 19.83 -24.40 12.54
N TYR A 440 19.04 -25.19 11.81
CA TYR A 440 17.72 -25.63 12.24
C TYR A 440 17.80 -26.76 13.29
N PRO A 441 16.90 -26.75 14.30
CA PRO A 441 15.96 -25.67 14.62
C PRO A 441 16.59 -24.59 15.51
N VAL A 442 17.49 -24.94 16.44
CA VAL A 442 18.04 -24.05 17.47
C VAL A 442 19.44 -24.48 17.89
N ARG A 443 20.28 -23.50 18.24
CA ARG A 443 21.64 -23.73 18.76
C ARG A 443 21.99 -22.76 19.89
N PRO A 444 22.88 -23.12 20.82
CA PRO A 444 23.39 -22.22 21.84
C PRO A 444 24.12 -21.01 21.25
N ALA A 445 23.97 -19.84 21.90
CA ALA A 445 24.64 -18.60 21.50
C ALA A 445 25.31 -17.86 22.67
N GLY A 446 25.24 -18.42 23.87
CA GLY A 446 25.81 -17.89 25.11
C GLY A 446 25.18 -18.52 26.34
N PRO A 447 25.51 -18.03 27.55
CA PRO A 447 25.00 -18.62 28.81
C PRO A 447 23.46 -18.63 28.90
N HIS A 448 22.79 -17.58 28.44
CA HIS A 448 21.34 -17.41 28.50
C HIS A 448 20.73 -17.12 27.12
N LYS A 449 21.50 -17.31 26.05
CA LYS A 449 21.10 -16.97 24.68
C LYS A 449 21.10 -18.18 23.78
N VAL A 450 20.11 -18.22 22.92
CA VAL A 450 20.02 -19.21 21.82
C VAL A 450 19.78 -18.50 20.50
N ARG A 451 20.22 -19.14 19.40
CA ARG A 451 19.85 -18.74 18.05
C ARG A 451 18.98 -19.80 17.43
N ALA A 452 17.92 -19.36 16.82
CA ALA A 452 16.98 -20.26 16.15
C ALA A 452 16.60 -19.70 14.78
N VAL A 453 16.15 -20.56 13.89
CA VAL A 453 15.71 -20.18 12.56
C VAL A 453 14.26 -20.58 12.34
N GLY A 454 13.53 -19.78 11.54
CA GLY A 454 12.18 -20.05 11.10
C GLY A 454 11.97 -19.51 9.70
N MET A 455 10.96 -20.03 9.00
CA MET A 455 10.71 -19.66 7.61
C MET A 455 9.23 -19.46 7.30
N ALA A 456 8.95 -18.75 6.19
CA ALA A 456 7.62 -18.58 5.64
C ALA A 456 7.66 -18.27 4.14
N MET A 457 6.52 -18.49 3.49
CA MET A 457 6.29 -18.09 2.11
C MET A 457 5.28 -16.94 2.02
N SER A 458 5.25 -16.26 0.90
CA SER A 458 4.22 -15.28 0.61
C SER A 458 3.94 -15.12 -0.88
N MET A 459 2.77 -14.58 -1.16
CA MET A 459 2.39 -14.07 -2.47
C MET A 459 1.66 -12.74 -2.34
N GLN A 460 1.54 -12.02 -3.46
CA GLN A 460 0.74 -10.80 -3.59
C GLN A 460 0.18 -10.71 -5.02
N GLY A 461 -0.43 -9.60 -5.40
CA GLY A 461 -0.84 -9.35 -6.78
C GLY A 461 0.07 -8.34 -7.49
N SER A 462 -0.07 -8.27 -8.81
CA SER A 462 0.52 -7.24 -9.66
C SER A 462 -0.61 -6.36 -10.21
N GLY A 463 -1.09 -5.43 -9.39
CA GLY A 463 -2.32 -4.67 -9.66
C GLY A 463 -3.60 -5.47 -9.42
N ILE A 464 -4.73 -4.85 -9.72
CA ILE A 464 -6.08 -5.44 -9.60
C ILE A 464 -6.59 -5.76 -11.00
N SER A 465 -6.81 -7.06 -11.25
CA SER A 465 -7.26 -7.56 -12.56
C SER A 465 -8.55 -6.89 -13.02
N GLY A 466 -8.57 -6.41 -14.26
CA GLY A 466 -9.73 -5.76 -14.87
C GLY A 466 -10.14 -4.41 -14.30
N VAL A 467 -9.42 -3.89 -13.31
CA VAL A 467 -9.75 -2.66 -12.57
C VAL A 467 -8.68 -1.58 -12.74
N ASP A 468 -7.42 -1.91 -12.46
CA ASP A 468 -6.35 -0.94 -12.53
C ASP A 468 -6.06 -0.50 -13.97
N VAL A 469 -6.01 0.80 -14.17
CA VAL A 469 -5.64 1.44 -15.43
C VAL A 469 -4.36 2.24 -15.23
N GLY A 470 -3.34 1.91 -16.01
CA GLY A 470 -2.14 2.73 -16.15
C GLY A 470 -2.13 3.41 -17.51
N SER A 471 -1.80 4.69 -17.56
CA SER A 471 -1.68 5.40 -18.82
C SER A 471 -0.41 6.23 -18.86
N ALA A 472 0.12 6.40 -20.06
CA ALA A 472 1.30 7.21 -20.31
C ALA A 472 1.15 8.02 -21.61
N THR A 473 1.77 9.18 -21.65
CA THR A 473 2.01 9.94 -22.89
C THR A 473 3.51 10.11 -23.07
N LEU A 474 4.02 9.73 -24.21
CA LEU A 474 5.43 9.91 -24.57
C LEU A 474 5.54 10.82 -25.79
N LYS A 475 6.30 11.89 -25.64
CA LYS A 475 6.49 12.95 -26.65
C LYS A 475 7.96 13.11 -26.96
N LEU A 476 8.30 13.17 -28.25
CA LEU A 476 9.60 13.64 -28.73
C LEU A 476 9.51 15.16 -28.92
N ASN A 477 10.35 15.92 -28.21
CA ASN A 477 10.39 17.38 -28.23
C ASN A 477 11.24 17.92 -29.39
N ASP A 478 11.15 19.23 -29.61
CA ASP A 478 11.84 19.95 -30.68
C ASP A 478 13.39 19.96 -30.57
N ASP A 479 13.90 19.69 -29.38
CA ASP A 479 15.33 19.54 -29.08
C ASP A 479 15.87 18.11 -29.24
N GLY A 480 14.99 17.13 -29.55
CA GLY A 480 15.36 15.72 -29.70
C GLY A 480 15.35 14.93 -28.38
N PHE A 481 14.90 15.53 -27.27
CA PHE A 481 14.68 14.87 -25.98
C PHE A 481 13.23 14.41 -25.84
N TYR A 482 12.99 13.54 -24.88
CA TYR A 482 11.66 12.99 -24.65
C TYR A 482 11.03 13.50 -23.38
N THR A 483 9.71 13.71 -23.40
CA THR A 483 8.90 13.92 -22.21
C THR A 483 7.97 12.74 -22.00
N LEU A 484 8.05 12.11 -20.83
CA LEU A 484 7.16 11.04 -20.39
C LEU A 484 6.19 11.60 -19.33
N LEU A 485 4.90 11.69 -19.69
CA LEU A 485 3.82 12.05 -18.76
C LEU A 485 3.19 10.76 -18.24
N ILE A 486 3.10 10.63 -16.92
CA ILE A 486 2.50 9.48 -16.23
C ILE A 486 1.51 9.94 -15.17
N GLY A 487 0.43 9.17 -14.96
CA GLY A 487 -0.50 9.41 -13.86
C GLY A 487 -0.06 8.77 -12.52
N ALA A 488 0.88 7.84 -12.57
CA ALA A 488 1.44 7.17 -11.40
C ALA A 488 2.26 8.12 -10.52
N ALA A 489 2.21 7.90 -9.19
CA ALA A 489 2.87 8.72 -8.20
C ALA A 489 4.13 8.05 -7.64
N ASP A 490 5.31 8.66 -7.82
CA ASP A 490 6.52 8.21 -7.12
C ASP A 490 6.48 8.67 -5.65
N MET A 491 6.32 7.70 -4.75
CA MET A 491 6.29 7.92 -3.30
C MET A 491 7.62 7.56 -2.61
N GLY A 492 8.72 7.50 -3.38
CA GLY A 492 10.05 7.07 -2.96
C GLY A 492 10.48 5.73 -3.54
N THR A 493 9.59 5.06 -4.28
CA THR A 493 9.84 3.76 -4.93
C THR A 493 10.84 3.85 -6.08
N GLY A 494 10.99 5.03 -6.68
CA GLY A 494 11.80 5.24 -7.89
C GLY A 494 11.06 4.90 -9.18
N CYS A 495 9.71 4.90 -9.17
CA CYS A 495 8.95 4.56 -10.37
C CYS A 495 9.18 5.53 -11.53
N ASP A 496 9.41 6.81 -11.27
CA ASP A 496 9.80 7.79 -12.32
C ASP A 496 11.06 7.30 -13.08
N THR A 497 12.01 6.70 -12.37
CA THR A 497 13.23 6.14 -12.98
C THR A 497 12.96 4.84 -13.70
N THR A 498 12.23 3.91 -13.10
CA THR A 498 11.98 2.58 -13.70
C THR A 498 11.08 2.68 -14.93
N LEU A 499 10.08 3.56 -14.92
CA LEU A 499 9.22 3.80 -16.10
C LEU A 499 10.02 4.47 -17.24
N ALA A 500 10.94 5.40 -16.92
CA ALA A 500 11.84 5.96 -17.92
C ALA A 500 12.82 4.91 -18.47
N GLN A 501 13.29 3.94 -17.66
CA GLN A 501 14.13 2.82 -18.15
C GLN A 501 13.38 1.95 -19.17
N ILE A 502 12.08 1.69 -18.97
CA ILE A 502 11.24 0.96 -19.92
C ILE A 502 11.17 1.70 -21.24
N ALA A 503 10.92 3.01 -21.23
CA ALA A 503 10.88 3.83 -22.43
C ALA A 503 12.26 3.89 -23.13
N ALA A 504 13.34 4.09 -22.38
CA ALA A 504 14.71 4.14 -22.87
C ALA A 504 15.15 2.84 -23.56
N GLU A 505 14.76 1.69 -23.01
CA GLU A 505 15.04 0.37 -23.62
C GLU A 505 14.43 0.24 -25.02
N VAL A 506 13.15 0.66 -25.17
CA VAL A 506 12.43 0.57 -26.45
C VAL A 506 12.97 1.58 -27.46
N LEU A 507 13.27 2.81 -27.02
CA LEU A 507 13.73 3.91 -27.87
C LEU A 507 15.22 3.85 -28.17
N ASP A 508 15.94 2.94 -27.53
CA ASP A 508 17.41 2.82 -27.62
C ASP A 508 18.16 4.13 -27.31
N CYS A 509 17.63 4.93 -26.37
CA CYS A 509 18.18 6.23 -26.01
C CYS A 509 18.76 6.22 -24.58
N PRO A 510 19.67 7.18 -24.25
CA PRO A 510 20.12 7.39 -22.89
C PRO A 510 18.95 7.74 -21.95
N LEU A 511 19.01 7.29 -20.70
CA LEU A 511 17.98 7.59 -19.70
C LEU A 511 17.85 9.10 -19.42
N GLU A 512 18.95 9.82 -19.55
CA GLU A 512 19.04 11.28 -19.35
C GLU A 512 18.22 12.05 -20.39
N ASP A 513 18.01 11.49 -21.59
CA ASP A 513 17.24 12.11 -22.65
C ASP A 513 15.72 12.11 -22.37
N ILE A 514 15.27 11.43 -21.31
CA ILE A 514 13.85 11.36 -20.94
C ILE A 514 13.58 12.20 -19.69
N THR A 515 12.76 13.25 -19.83
CA THR A 515 12.19 14.00 -18.70
C THR A 515 10.88 13.35 -18.27
N VAL A 516 10.71 13.09 -16.97
CA VAL A 516 9.48 12.51 -16.42
C VAL A 516 8.67 13.58 -15.70
N CYS A 517 7.39 13.70 -16.06
CA CYS A 517 6.41 14.56 -15.40
C CYS A 517 5.27 13.68 -14.90
N GLY A 518 5.14 13.56 -13.58
CA GLY A 518 4.20 12.62 -12.96
C GLY A 518 3.06 13.27 -12.22
N ALA A 519 1.92 12.62 -12.28
CA ALA A 519 0.74 12.74 -11.43
C ALA A 519 0.19 14.17 -11.26
N ASP A 520 -0.44 14.65 -12.31
CA ASP A 520 -1.24 15.90 -12.34
C ASP A 520 -2.50 15.64 -13.15
N THR A 521 -3.67 15.91 -12.57
CA THR A 521 -4.96 15.58 -13.20
C THR A 521 -5.32 16.39 -14.44
N ASP A 522 -4.60 17.47 -14.72
CA ASP A 522 -4.79 18.28 -15.92
C ASP A 522 -3.81 17.90 -17.06
N PHE A 523 -2.60 17.45 -16.72
CA PHE A 523 -1.55 17.18 -17.71
C PHE A 523 -1.28 15.69 -17.92
N SER A 524 -1.36 14.89 -16.85
CA SER A 524 -1.12 13.45 -16.98
C SER A 524 -2.36 12.74 -17.51
N PRO A 525 -2.20 11.69 -18.34
CA PRO A 525 -3.32 10.82 -18.66
C PRO A 525 -3.81 10.09 -17.41
N TYR A 526 -5.06 9.58 -17.44
CA TYR A 526 -5.68 8.91 -16.31
C TYR A 526 -4.85 7.69 -15.86
N ASP A 527 -4.66 7.58 -14.55
CA ASP A 527 -4.03 6.43 -13.90
C ASP A 527 -4.76 6.18 -12.58
N SER A 528 -4.99 4.93 -12.25
CA SER A 528 -5.68 4.57 -11.01
C SER A 528 -4.91 5.02 -9.75
N GLY A 529 -3.59 5.15 -9.85
CA GLY A 529 -2.72 5.56 -8.75
C GLY A 529 -1.68 4.50 -8.38
N SER A 530 -0.75 4.87 -7.51
CA SER A 530 0.35 3.98 -7.08
C SER A 530 -0.04 3.20 -5.83
N TYR A 531 -0.74 2.09 -6.02
CA TYR A 531 -1.18 1.14 -5.00
C TYR A 531 -1.27 -0.27 -5.59
N ALA A 532 -1.65 -1.29 -4.80
CA ALA A 532 -1.77 -2.70 -5.20
C ALA A 532 -0.55 -3.21 -6.00
N SER A 533 0.61 -2.59 -5.81
CA SER A 533 1.87 -2.88 -6.53
C SER A 533 1.74 -2.82 -8.05
N SER A 534 0.80 -2.00 -8.59
CA SER A 534 0.43 -1.96 -10.01
C SER A 534 1.43 -1.23 -10.90
N THR A 535 2.17 -0.24 -10.39
CA THR A 535 2.86 0.79 -11.19
C THR A 535 3.78 0.21 -12.27
N VAL A 536 4.72 -0.68 -11.92
CA VAL A 536 5.64 -1.25 -12.92
C VAL A 536 4.91 -2.18 -13.89
N TYR A 537 3.98 -2.98 -13.38
CA TYR A 537 3.29 -3.97 -14.20
C TYR A 537 2.24 -3.34 -15.12
N VAL A 538 1.39 -2.45 -14.61
CA VAL A 538 0.28 -1.85 -15.37
C VAL A 538 0.72 -0.58 -16.10
N THR A 539 1.20 0.45 -15.39
CA THR A 539 1.66 1.70 -16.02
C THR A 539 2.92 1.48 -16.86
N GLY A 540 3.83 0.58 -16.41
CA GLY A 540 5.00 0.20 -17.20
C GLY A 540 4.65 -0.42 -18.56
N LYS A 541 3.56 -1.20 -18.62
CA LYS A 541 3.06 -1.76 -19.91
C LYS A 541 2.47 -0.68 -20.82
N ALA A 542 1.81 0.34 -20.27
CA ALA A 542 1.37 1.51 -21.03
C ALA A 542 2.56 2.29 -21.60
N VAL A 543 3.61 2.48 -20.80
CA VAL A 543 4.87 3.14 -21.25
C VAL A 543 5.54 2.34 -22.36
N GLU A 544 5.65 1.02 -22.24
CA GLU A 544 6.19 0.15 -23.29
C GLU A 544 5.42 0.29 -24.59
N LYS A 545 4.07 0.29 -24.54
CA LYS A 545 3.22 0.51 -25.73
C LYS A 545 3.45 1.88 -26.36
N CYS A 546 3.49 2.95 -25.54
CA CYS A 546 3.79 4.31 -26.02
C CYS A 546 5.13 4.37 -26.74
N ALA A 547 6.16 3.79 -26.15
CA ALA A 547 7.51 3.84 -26.71
C ALA A 547 7.61 3.05 -28.03
N LEU A 548 6.97 1.89 -28.14
CA LEU A 548 6.89 1.10 -29.36
C LEU A 548 6.22 1.90 -30.50
N GLN A 549 5.05 2.49 -30.23
CA GLN A 549 4.34 3.27 -31.25
C GLN A 549 5.08 4.57 -31.62
N LEU A 550 5.73 5.23 -30.64
CA LEU A 550 6.53 6.41 -30.95
C LEU A 550 7.72 6.05 -31.85
N ARG A 551 8.40 4.94 -31.57
CA ARG A 551 9.47 4.40 -32.40
C ARG A 551 8.99 4.11 -33.82
N GLU A 552 7.81 3.50 -33.98
CA GLU A 552 7.19 3.28 -35.30
C GLU A 552 6.94 4.61 -36.04
N ARG A 553 6.42 5.65 -35.36
CA ARG A 553 6.21 6.98 -35.97
C ARG A 553 7.51 7.63 -36.38
N ILE A 554 8.57 7.50 -35.57
CA ILE A 554 9.94 7.99 -35.93
C ILE A 554 10.44 7.26 -37.16
N CYS A 555 10.33 5.93 -37.25
CA CYS A 555 10.72 5.14 -38.41
C CYS A 555 9.91 5.53 -39.66
N ARG A 556 8.60 5.69 -39.52
CA ARG A 556 7.70 6.10 -40.63
C ARG A 556 8.11 7.44 -41.22
N LEU A 557 8.34 8.45 -40.41
CA LEU A 557 8.77 9.77 -40.88
C LEU A 557 10.20 9.71 -41.44
N GLY A 558 11.08 8.93 -40.80
CA GLY A 558 12.43 8.68 -41.34
C GLY A 558 12.40 8.02 -42.73
N ALA A 559 11.54 7.02 -42.93
CA ALA A 559 11.34 6.37 -44.24
C ALA A 559 10.88 7.35 -45.31
N GLN A 560 9.91 8.22 -44.98
CA GLN A 560 9.46 9.27 -45.92
C GLN A 560 10.60 10.22 -46.31
N LEU A 561 11.42 10.63 -45.37
CA LEU A 561 12.56 11.53 -45.61
C LEU A 561 13.69 10.85 -46.41
N LEU A 562 13.85 9.53 -46.27
CA LEU A 562 14.85 8.72 -46.99
C LEU A 562 14.34 8.21 -48.36
N GLY A 563 13.01 8.30 -48.59
CA GLY A 563 12.38 7.74 -49.80
C GLY A 563 12.50 6.21 -49.85
N CYS A 564 12.33 5.52 -48.71
CA CYS A 564 12.38 4.06 -48.63
C CYS A 564 11.06 3.50 -48.03
N PRO A 565 10.79 2.19 -48.21
CA PRO A 565 9.66 1.52 -47.53
C PRO A 565 9.81 1.59 -46.02
N GLU A 566 8.67 1.70 -45.28
CA GLU A 566 8.68 1.75 -43.82
C GLU A 566 9.36 0.53 -43.19
N GLN A 567 9.24 -0.65 -43.79
CA GLN A 567 9.83 -1.90 -43.30
C GLN A 567 11.37 -1.92 -43.39
N GLU A 568 11.96 -1.04 -44.17
CA GLU A 568 13.42 -0.87 -44.30
C GLU A 568 13.97 0.20 -43.36
N ALA A 569 13.10 0.95 -42.67
CA ALA A 569 13.53 2.00 -41.76
C ALA A 569 13.91 1.42 -40.39
N GLU A 570 15.16 1.56 -40.01
CA GLU A 570 15.70 1.10 -38.74
C GLU A 570 16.16 2.27 -37.88
N PHE A 571 15.66 2.34 -36.60
CA PHE A 571 16.01 3.39 -35.64
C PHE A 571 16.96 2.86 -34.57
N ASP A 572 18.09 3.53 -34.38
CA ASP A 572 19.16 3.19 -33.46
C ASP A 572 19.22 4.09 -32.22
N GLY A 573 18.17 4.90 -31.97
CA GLY A 573 18.10 5.87 -30.86
C GLY A 573 18.60 7.28 -31.26
N ARG A 574 19.27 7.46 -32.36
CA ARG A 574 19.85 8.75 -32.86
C ARG A 574 19.53 9.02 -34.29
N THR A 575 19.47 7.98 -35.11
CA THR A 575 19.27 8.08 -36.55
C THR A 575 18.30 7.01 -37.04
N VAL A 576 17.63 7.30 -38.17
CA VAL A 576 16.91 6.30 -38.94
C VAL A 576 17.71 6.01 -40.20
N THR A 577 17.98 4.74 -40.47
CA THR A 577 18.71 4.26 -41.67
C THR A 577 17.77 3.49 -42.57
N ALA A 578 18.07 3.46 -43.88
CA ALA A 578 17.37 2.62 -44.85
C ALA A 578 18.12 1.30 -45.01
N GLY A 579 17.54 0.19 -44.54
CA GLY A 579 18.12 -1.16 -44.61
C GLY A 579 19.46 -1.29 -43.87
N GLY A 580 19.65 -0.54 -42.78
CA GLY A 580 20.90 -0.54 -41.99
C GLY A 580 22.07 0.20 -42.68
N ASP A 581 21.86 0.82 -43.85
CA ASP A 581 22.90 1.58 -44.55
C ASP A 581 23.10 2.96 -43.92
N VAL A 582 24.22 3.13 -43.21
CA VAL A 582 24.58 4.38 -42.51
C VAL A 582 24.76 5.56 -43.50
N SER A 583 25.11 5.29 -44.76
CA SER A 583 25.22 6.33 -45.78
C SER A 583 23.84 6.89 -46.21
N ARG A 584 22.78 6.10 -45.99
CA ARG A 584 21.37 6.47 -46.21
C ARG A 584 20.68 6.65 -44.86
N SER A 585 21.04 7.71 -44.16
CA SER A 585 20.53 7.97 -42.81
C SER A 585 19.95 9.38 -42.64
N VAL A 586 19.02 9.53 -41.74
CA VAL A 586 18.47 10.82 -41.31
C VAL A 586 18.52 10.92 -39.78
N SER A 587 19.05 12.05 -39.29
CA SER A 587 19.17 12.27 -37.83
C SER A 587 17.82 12.55 -37.17
N LEU A 588 17.70 12.21 -35.87
CA LEU A 588 16.53 12.47 -35.06
C LEU A 588 16.14 13.96 -35.10
N ALA A 589 17.12 14.88 -35.02
CA ALA A 589 16.89 16.33 -35.11
C ALA A 589 16.20 16.73 -36.42
N LYS A 590 16.60 16.12 -37.55
CA LYS A 590 15.96 16.38 -38.85
C LYS A 590 14.56 15.80 -38.93
N ILE A 591 14.31 14.63 -38.32
CA ILE A 591 12.99 14.00 -38.20
C ILE A 591 12.05 14.89 -37.38
N VAL A 592 12.51 15.41 -36.25
CA VAL A 592 11.74 16.33 -35.39
C VAL A 592 11.41 17.62 -36.18
N SER A 593 12.40 18.23 -36.84
CA SER A 593 12.17 19.43 -37.65
C SER A 593 11.14 19.18 -38.77
N ALA A 594 11.19 18.03 -39.40
CA ALA A 594 10.23 17.66 -40.45
C ALA A 594 8.81 17.46 -39.90
N SER A 595 8.67 16.86 -38.73
CA SER A 595 7.35 16.66 -38.08
C SER A 595 6.65 17.98 -37.76
N MET A 596 7.40 19.07 -37.59
CA MET A 596 6.88 20.41 -37.32
C MET A 596 6.55 21.21 -38.61
N CYS A 597 7.01 20.78 -39.77
CA CYS A 597 6.96 21.52 -41.01
C CYS A 597 6.44 20.66 -42.17
N GLY A 598 5.14 20.49 -42.29
CA GLY A 598 4.50 19.95 -43.50
C GLY A 598 4.36 18.42 -43.59
N HIS A 599 4.49 17.72 -42.47
CA HIS A 599 4.19 16.30 -42.38
C HIS A 599 3.10 16.07 -41.30
N ASP A 600 2.04 15.34 -41.66
CA ASP A 600 0.91 15.04 -40.75
C ASP A 600 1.24 13.87 -39.79
N ILE A 601 2.44 13.89 -39.20
CA ILE A 601 2.89 12.87 -38.24
C ILE A 601 3.27 13.55 -36.93
N ALA A 602 2.39 13.44 -35.93
CA ALA A 602 2.69 13.89 -34.57
C ALA A 602 3.62 12.88 -33.87
N LEU A 603 4.72 13.39 -33.31
CA LEU A 603 5.68 12.60 -32.53
C LEU A 603 5.28 12.60 -31.04
N GLU A 604 4.01 12.37 -30.78
CA GLU A 604 3.42 12.23 -29.45
C GLU A 604 2.43 11.05 -29.45
N VAL A 605 2.54 10.17 -28.47
CA VAL A 605 1.71 8.97 -28.33
C VAL A 605 1.17 8.89 -26.92
N THR A 606 -0.14 8.63 -26.79
CA THR A 606 -0.79 8.33 -25.52
C THR A 606 -1.39 6.93 -25.58
N GLU A 607 -1.06 6.10 -24.60
CA GLU A 607 -1.57 4.73 -24.46
C GLU A 607 -2.04 4.45 -23.05
N SER A 608 -3.00 3.54 -22.97
CA SER A 608 -3.52 3.01 -21.72
C SER A 608 -3.39 1.49 -21.68
N HIS A 609 -3.28 0.95 -20.48
CA HIS A 609 -3.28 -0.48 -20.25
C HIS A 609 -4.09 -0.84 -19.02
N THR A 610 -4.96 -1.84 -19.17
CA THR A 610 -5.64 -2.54 -18.09
C THR A 610 -5.27 -4.00 -18.20
N SER A 611 -4.75 -4.59 -17.14
CA SER A 611 -4.37 -6.00 -17.18
C SER A 611 -5.58 -6.91 -17.00
N ALA A 612 -5.68 -7.93 -17.84
CA ALA A 612 -6.72 -8.97 -17.72
C ALA A 612 -6.45 -9.96 -16.57
N GLY A 613 -5.29 -9.91 -15.94
CA GLY A 613 -4.89 -10.75 -14.82
C GLY A 613 -3.92 -10.06 -13.89
N SER A 614 -3.76 -10.61 -12.71
CA SER A 614 -2.87 -10.09 -11.66
C SER A 614 -1.84 -11.18 -11.29
N PRO A 615 -0.78 -11.39 -12.12
CA PRO A 615 0.20 -12.44 -11.86
C PRO A 615 0.89 -12.20 -10.52
N PRO A 616 0.91 -13.21 -9.63
CA PRO A 616 1.49 -13.02 -8.31
C PRO A 616 3.03 -12.99 -8.35
N PRO A 617 3.65 -12.00 -7.70
CA PRO A 617 5.00 -12.16 -7.19
C PRO A 617 4.98 -13.11 -6.00
N TYR A 618 6.05 -13.88 -5.83
CA TYR A 618 6.24 -14.79 -4.71
C TYR A 618 7.50 -14.41 -3.93
N MET A 619 7.52 -14.77 -2.65
CA MET A 619 8.70 -14.62 -1.82
C MET A 619 8.77 -15.77 -0.81
N VAL A 620 9.98 -16.30 -0.61
CA VAL A 620 10.33 -17.10 0.54
C VAL A 620 11.23 -16.27 1.43
N GLY A 621 10.99 -16.30 2.74
CA GLY A 621 11.80 -15.60 3.74
C GLY A 621 12.14 -16.51 4.89
N ALA A 622 13.38 -16.41 5.41
CA ALA A 622 13.80 -17.10 6.61
C ALA A 622 14.53 -16.14 7.55
N ALA A 623 14.15 -16.19 8.82
CA ALA A 623 14.73 -15.39 9.89
C ALA A 623 15.64 -16.24 10.77
N GLU A 624 16.80 -15.71 11.13
CA GLU A 624 17.60 -16.17 12.27
C GLU A 624 17.45 -15.16 13.39
N VAL A 625 16.95 -15.61 14.54
CA VAL A 625 16.80 -14.77 15.72
C VAL A 625 17.78 -15.21 16.83
N GLU A 626 18.29 -14.23 17.59
CA GLU A 626 18.92 -14.45 18.87
C GLU A 626 17.92 -14.12 19.97
N VAL A 627 17.65 -15.06 20.85
CA VAL A 627 16.71 -14.92 21.97
C VAL A 627 17.46 -14.99 23.29
N ASP A 628 17.30 -13.97 24.12
CA ASP A 628 17.74 -13.99 25.50
C ASP A 628 16.65 -14.64 26.35
N LEU A 629 16.97 -15.82 26.92
CA LEU A 629 16.01 -16.64 27.67
C LEU A 629 15.68 -16.11 29.08
N GLU A 630 16.38 -15.06 29.55
CA GLU A 630 16.11 -14.41 30.84
C GLU A 630 15.25 -13.16 30.66
N THR A 631 15.55 -12.34 29.65
CA THR A 631 14.84 -11.09 29.40
C THR A 631 13.70 -11.22 28.40
N GLY A 632 13.73 -12.28 27.58
CA GLY A 632 12.80 -12.48 26.47
C GLY A 632 13.10 -11.59 25.26
N GLU A 633 14.21 -10.87 25.27
CA GLU A 633 14.59 -10.02 24.11
C GLU A 633 14.84 -10.90 22.87
N VAL A 634 14.24 -10.51 21.75
CA VAL A 634 14.38 -11.14 20.44
C VAL A 634 15.04 -10.18 19.48
N GLN A 635 16.20 -10.57 18.97
CA GLN A 635 16.92 -9.81 17.94
C GLN A 635 16.98 -10.60 16.64
N VAL A 636 16.56 -10.02 15.53
CA VAL A 636 16.75 -10.59 14.20
C VAL A 636 18.21 -10.34 13.78
N VAL A 637 19.02 -11.38 13.79
CA VAL A 637 20.46 -11.27 13.49
C VAL A 637 20.78 -11.49 12.01
N ASP A 638 19.91 -12.23 11.30
CA ASP A 638 20.02 -12.45 9.86
C ASP A 638 18.64 -12.72 9.27
N TYR A 639 18.39 -12.18 8.10
CA TYR A 639 17.18 -12.44 7.32
C TYR A 639 17.54 -12.69 5.87
N ALA A 640 17.23 -13.88 5.38
CA ALA A 640 17.45 -14.27 3.98
C ALA A 640 16.10 -14.31 3.24
N ALA A 641 16.05 -13.72 2.06
CA ALA A 641 14.86 -13.71 1.22
C ALA A 641 15.20 -13.95 -0.25
N CYS A 642 14.36 -14.71 -0.93
CA CYS A 642 14.38 -14.83 -2.38
C CYS A 642 13.01 -14.46 -2.94
N VAL A 643 13.01 -13.57 -3.95
CA VAL A 643 11.79 -13.00 -4.52
C VAL A 643 11.66 -13.37 -5.99
N ASP A 644 10.52 -13.90 -6.38
CA ASP A 644 10.09 -14.01 -7.76
C ASP A 644 9.26 -12.77 -8.14
N CYS A 645 9.89 -11.78 -8.74
CA CYS A 645 9.26 -10.56 -9.24
C CYS A 645 9.34 -10.41 -10.77
N GLY A 646 9.58 -11.50 -11.48
CA GLY A 646 9.88 -11.45 -12.91
C GLY A 646 11.23 -10.77 -13.16
N THR A 647 11.34 -10.04 -14.24
CA THR A 647 12.54 -9.25 -14.55
C THR A 647 12.60 -7.98 -13.69
N PRO A 648 13.56 -7.81 -12.78
CA PRO A 648 13.76 -6.55 -12.06
C PRO A 648 14.14 -5.43 -13.03
N ILE A 649 13.30 -4.43 -13.22
CA ILE A 649 13.61 -3.31 -14.16
C ILE A 649 14.88 -2.57 -13.69
N ASN A 650 14.98 -2.31 -12.39
CA ASN A 650 16.17 -1.75 -11.75
C ASN A 650 16.53 -2.60 -10.53
N PRO A 651 17.50 -3.51 -10.64
CA PRO A 651 17.81 -4.46 -9.55
C PRO A 651 18.13 -3.81 -8.21
N ASN A 652 18.83 -2.67 -8.21
CA ASN A 652 19.16 -1.96 -6.96
C ASN A 652 17.92 -1.35 -6.28
N LEU A 653 17.05 -0.68 -7.04
CA LEU A 653 15.81 -0.12 -6.49
C LEU A 653 14.86 -1.24 -6.04
N THR A 654 14.80 -2.34 -6.78
CA THR A 654 14.02 -3.53 -6.42
C THR A 654 14.49 -4.13 -5.10
N ARG A 655 15.82 -4.27 -4.90
CA ARG A 655 16.40 -4.77 -3.65
C ARG A 655 16.10 -3.86 -2.47
N VAL A 656 16.25 -2.54 -2.63
CA VAL A 656 15.94 -1.55 -1.57
C VAL A 656 14.46 -1.62 -1.15
N GLN A 657 13.54 -1.87 -2.10
CA GLN A 657 12.13 -2.09 -1.77
C GLN A 657 11.92 -3.38 -0.97
N ALA A 658 12.64 -4.45 -1.30
CA ALA A 658 12.55 -5.69 -0.55
C ALA A 658 13.10 -5.55 0.88
N GLU A 659 14.30 -4.99 1.03
CA GLU A 659 14.93 -4.73 2.34
C GLU A 659 14.03 -3.86 3.23
N GLY A 660 13.46 -2.76 2.66
CA GLY A 660 12.56 -1.87 3.40
C GLY A 660 11.24 -2.52 3.80
N GLY A 661 10.68 -3.42 2.99
CA GLY A 661 9.45 -4.15 3.34
C GLY A 661 9.69 -5.24 4.38
N ILE A 662 10.80 -5.95 4.29
CA ILE A 662 11.23 -6.92 5.32
C ILE A 662 11.38 -6.22 6.67
N LEU A 663 12.04 -5.04 6.70
CA LEU A 663 12.19 -4.28 7.93
C LEU A 663 10.86 -3.88 8.57
N GLN A 664 9.88 -3.43 7.76
CA GLN A 664 8.54 -3.12 8.25
C GLN A 664 7.85 -4.38 8.82
N GLY A 665 8.01 -5.53 8.18
CA GLY A 665 7.48 -6.80 8.68
C GLY A 665 8.13 -7.25 9.99
N ILE A 666 9.44 -7.00 10.18
CA ILE A 666 10.15 -7.24 11.45
C ILE A 666 9.59 -6.34 12.56
N GLY A 667 9.35 -5.06 12.26
CA GLY A 667 8.73 -4.12 13.20
C GLY A 667 7.34 -4.58 13.65
N MET A 668 6.51 -4.99 12.70
CA MET A 668 5.17 -5.55 12.97
C MET A 668 5.24 -6.83 13.82
N ALA A 669 6.30 -7.64 13.64
CA ALA A 669 6.46 -8.89 14.39
C ALA A 669 6.88 -8.68 15.85
N LEU A 670 7.67 -7.66 16.17
CA LEU A 670 8.39 -7.56 17.44
C LEU A 670 8.17 -6.28 18.24
N SER A 671 7.76 -5.17 17.63
CA SER A 671 7.81 -3.87 18.31
C SER A 671 6.67 -2.89 18.02
N GLU A 672 6.07 -2.95 16.83
CA GLU A 672 5.06 -1.98 16.42
C GLU A 672 3.67 -2.38 16.93
N ASN A 673 3.07 -1.52 17.74
CA ASN A 673 1.79 -1.77 18.39
C ASN A 673 0.94 -0.51 18.43
N VAL A 674 -0.36 -0.65 18.23
CA VAL A 674 -1.37 0.40 18.40
C VAL A 674 -2.36 -0.10 19.43
N THR A 675 -2.42 0.56 20.59
CA THR A 675 -3.30 0.20 21.68
C THR A 675 -4.17 1.38 22.12
N TYR A 676 -5.33 1.07 22.65
CA TYR A 676 -6.31 2.05 23.12
C TYR A 676 -6.64 1.81 24.58
N ASP A 677 -6.89 2.90 25.32
CA ASP A 677 -7.42 2.82 26.68
C ASP A 677 -8.96 2.55 26.66
N ASP A 678 -9.55 2.43 27.84
CA ASP A 678 -10.99 2.21 28.06
C ASP A 678 -11.89 3.36 27.55
N LYS A 679 -11.30 4.47 27.10
CA LYS A 679 -11.97 5.64 26.52
C LYS A 679 -11.72 5.80 25.02
N GLY A 680 -11.06 4.82 24.41
CA GLY A 680 -10.70 4.83 22.99
C GLY A 680 -9.56 5.79 22.64
N ARG A 681 -8.70 6.19 23.61
CA ARG A 681 -7.54 7.04 23.37
C ARG A 681 -6.34 6.19 22.98
N LEU A 682 -5.64 6.61 21.95
CA LEU A 682 -4.41 5.94 21.51
C LEU A 682 -3.26 6.16 22.51
N ALA A 683 -2.62 5.09 22.94
CA ALA A 683 -1.48 5.12 23.85
C ALA A 683 -0.19 5.57 23.10
N GLU A 684 0.06 5.02 21.92
CA GLU A 684 1.28 5.23 21.12
C GLU A 684 1.12 6.47 20.20
N ASN A 685 0.96 7.65 20.79
CA ASN A 685 0.68 8.90 20.08
C ASN A 685 1.92 9.67 19.60
N SER A 686 3.11 9.12 19.76
CA SER A 686 4.37 9.71 19.31
C SER A 686 5.41 8.61 19.03
N LEU A 687 6.50 8.96 18.36
CA LEU A 687 7.65 8.06 18.15
C LEU A 687 8.41 7.72 19.44
N LEU A 688 8.07 8.36 20.56
CA LEU A 688 8.60 7.96 21.87
C LEU A 688 7.94 6.67 22.37
N GLN A 689 6.65 6.50 22.14
CA GLN A 689 5.90 5.30 22.52
C GLN A 689 5.84 4.26 21.40
N TYR A 690 5.62 4.70 20.15
CA TYR A 690 5.58 3.84 18.98
C TYR A 690 6.99 3.48 18.52
N LYS A 691 7.35 2.19 18.57
CA LYS A 691 8.72 1.71 18.35
C LYS A 691 8.89 1.14 16.94
N ILE A 692 9.57 1.89 16.08
CA ILE A 692 9.99 1.43 14.75
C ILE A 692 11.41 0.87 14.87
N PRO A 693 11.73 -0.29 14.29
CA PRO A 693 13.10 -0.82 14.28
C PRO A 693 14.08 0.17 13.66
N THR A 694 15.20 0.35 14.32
CA THR A 694 16.34 1.16 13.83
C THR A 694 17.42 0.24 13.25
N ARG A 695 18.47 0.82 12.69
CA ARG A 695 19.62 0.06 12.18
C ARG A 695 20.32 -0.76 13.28
N LEU A 696 20.17 -0.38 14.55
CA LEU A 696 20.76 -1.10 15.69
C LEU A 696 19.95 -2.34 16.09
N ASP A 697 18.68 -2.37 15.76
CA ASP A 697 17.73 -3.45 16.18
C ASP A 697 17.75 -4.64 15.24
N ILE A 698 18.44 -4.55 14.09
CA ILE A 698 18.49 -5.60 13.08
C ILE A 698 19.93 -5.94 12.67
N GLY A 699 20.15 -7.20 12.34
CA GLY A 699 21.39 -7.69 11.73
C GLY A 699 21.43 -7.48 10.22
N HIS A 700 21.67 -8.55 9.49
CA HIS A 700 21.76 -8.54 8.03
C HIS A 700 20.40 -8.85 7.40
N ILE A 701 20.08 -8.14 6.31
CA ILE A 701 18.97 -8.48 5.40
C ILE A 701 19.61 -8.77 4.05
N ARG A 702 19.44 -10.01 3.56
CA ARG A 702 20.01 -10.50 2.30
C ARG A 702 18.86 -10.86 1.36
N VAL A 703 18.86 -10.24 0.17
CA VAL A 703 17.80 -10.44 -0.82
C VAL A 703 18.40 -10.91 -2.12
N ASP A 704 17.82 -11.98 -2.67
CA ASP A 704 18.11 -12.50 -4.01
C ASP A 704 16.83 -12.55 -4.85
N PHE A 705 16.97 -12.69 -6.16
CA PHE A 705 15.86 -12.74 -7.11
C PHE A 705 15.92 -14.03 -7.91
N ALA A 706 14.84 -14.81 -7.87
CA ALA A 706 14.71 -15.99 -8.70
C ALA A 706 14.39 -15.56 -10.16
N PRO A 707 15.05 -16.14 -11.16
CA PRO A 707 14.80 -15.80 -12.56
C PRO A 707 13.42 -16.28 -13.00
N SER A 708 12.54 -15.37 -13.35
CA SER A 708 11.24 -15.66 -13.96
C SER A 708 10.89 -14.63 -15.02
N TYR A 709 9.90 -14.90 -15.86
CA TYR A 709 9.48 -14.02 -16.94
C TYR A 709 7.96 -14.04 -17.09
N GLU A 710 7.30 -12.91 -16.78
CA GLU A 710 5.86 -12.76 -16.97
C GLU A 710 5.56 -12.13 -18.33
N GLN A 711 5.00 -12.90 -19.25
CA GLN A 711 4.76 -12.46 -20.63
C GLN A 711 3.85 -11.23 -20.74
N ARG A 712 2.92 -11.04 -19.80
CA ARG A 712 1.99 -9.91 -19.79
C ARG A 712 2.60 -8.64 -19.18
N GLY A 713 3.72 -8.74 -18.48
CA GLY A 713 4.43 -7.60 -17.90
C GLY A 713 5.43 -6.94 -18.87
N PRO A 714 5.82 -5.70 -18.62
CA PRO A 714 6.84 -5.04 -19.43
C PRO A 714 8.19 -5.75 -19.22
N PHE A 715 8.79 -6.22 -20.31
CA PHE A 715 10.05 -6.98 -20.31
C PHE A 715 10.06 -8.17 -19.33
N GLY A 716 8.91 -8.75 -19.02
CA GLY A 716 8.79 -9.90 -18.14
C GLY A 716 8.70 -9.56 -16.65
N ALA A 717 8.52 -8.30 -16.28
CA ALA A 717 8.40 -7.87 -14.89
C ALA A 717 7.04 -8.23 -14.28
N LYS A 718 7.06 -8.60 -12.98
CA LYS A 718 5.92 -8.59 -12.06
C LYS A 718 6.09 -7.46 -11.04
N SER A 719 5.23 -7.41 -10.06
CA SER A 719 5.37 -6.47 -8.94
C SER A 719 6.35 -6.95 -7.87
N ILE A 720 6.72 -6.04 -6.95
CA ILE A 720 7.51 -6.37 -5.75
C ILE A 720 7.03 -5.57 -4.52
N GLY A 721 6.22 -4.54 -4.74
CA GLY A 721 5.95 -3.51 -3.73
C GLY A 721 5.47 -4.03 -2.38
N GLU A 722 4.66 -5.07 -2.33
CA GLU A 722 3.94 -5.51 -1.12
C GLU A 722 4.31 -6.91 -0.65
N VAL A 723 4.67 -7.85 -1.54
CA VAL A 723 4.98 -9.24 -1.18
C VAL A 723 6.06 -9.35 -0.09
N VAL A 724 6.93 -8.37 -0.04
CA VAL A 724 8.16 -8.34 0.78
C VAL A 724 7.94 -8.05 2.28
N ILE A 725 6.72 -7.61 2.69
CA ILE A 725 6.40 -7.40 4.11
C ILE A 725 5.76 -8.62 4.77
N ASN A 726 5.35 -9.61 3.98
CA ASN A 726 4.43 -10.63 4.44
C ASN A 726 5.11 -11.80 5.18
N THR A 727 6.36 -12.14 4.85
CA THR A 727 7.06 -13.30 5.42
C THR A 727 7.68 -13.08 6.80
N PRO A 728 8.09 -11.86 7.24
CA PRO A 728 8.78 -11.72 8.53
C PRO A 728 7.95 -12.15 9.74
N GLY A 729 6.66 -11.81 9.79
CA GLY A 729 5.78 -12.18 10.92
C GLY A 729 5.79 -13.68 11.22
N PRO A 730 5.38 -14.55 10.28
CA PRO A 730 5.34 -15.98 10.53
C PRO A 730 6.75 -16.62 10.62
N ALA A 731 7.77 -16.12 9.90
CA ALA A 731 9.13 -16.64 9.98
C ALA A 731 9.76 -16.37 11.36
N ILE A 732 9.56 -15.17 11.91
CA ILE A 732 10.05 -14.82 13.25
C ILE A 732 9.28 -15.59 14.33
N ALA A 733 7.96 -15.71 14.21
CA ALA A 733 7.16 -16.48 15.15
C ALA A 733 7.60 -17.96 15.22
N ASP A 734 7.94 -18.56 14.08
CA ASP A 734 8.48 -19.91 14.00
C ASP A 734 9.89 -20.02 14.60
N ALA A 735 10.77 -19.05 14.33
CA ALA A 735 12.10 -18.99 14.93
C ALA A 735 12.04 -18.87 16.46
N VAL A 736 11.13 -18.01 16.98
CA VAL A 736 10.92 -17.85 18.42
C VAL A 736 10.36 -19.14 19.03
N TYR A 737 9.40 -19.81 18.37
CA TYR A 737 8.95 -21.15 18.78
C TYR A 737 10.12 -22.14 18.89
N ASN A 738 10.98 -22.21 17.90
CA ASN A 738 12.13 -23.09 17.91
C ASN A 738 13.11 -22.76 19.06
N ALA A 739 13.19 -21.48 19.46
CA ALA A 739 14.02 -21.04 20.58
C ALA A 739 13.44 -21.44 21.94
N VAL A 740 12.13 -21.21 22.19
CA VAL A 740 11.52 -21.34 23.52
C VAL A 740 10.53 -22.49 23.67
N GLY A 741 10.11 -23.13 22.56
CA GLY A 741 9.22 -24.29 22.57
C GLY A 741 7.73 -23.98 22.75
N SER A 742 7.34 -22.69 22.75
CA SER A 742 5.94 -22.22 22.82
C SER A 742 5.54 -21.45 21.59
N ARG A 743 4.32 -21.69 21.08
CA ARG A 743 3.77 -20.97 19.92
C ARG A 743 3.18 -19.63 20.35
N PHE A 744 3.33 -18.64 19.47
CA PHE A 744 2.76 -17.30 19.63
C PHE A 744 1.71 -17.07 18.55
N TYR A 745 0.50 -16.74 18.98
CA TYR A 745 -0.67 -16.57 18.10
C TYR A 745 -1.06 -15.11 17.93
N GLU A 746 -0.26 -14.19 18.49
CA GLU A 746 -0.49 -12.75 18.43
C GLU A 746 0.78 -12.02 17.99
N LEU A 747 0.63 -10.94 17.19
CA LEU A 747 1.68 -9.98 16.87
C LEU A 747 1.33 -8.60 17.42
N PRO A 748 2.35 -7.85 17.94
CA PRO A 748 3.76 -8.21 18.08
C PRO A 748 4.01 -9.24 19.17
N ILE A 749 5.10 -10.02 19.04
CA ILE A 749 5.61 -10.92 20.08
C ILE A 749 6.42 -10.09 21.06
N LEU A 750 5.94 -9.93 22.27
CA LEU A 750 6.53 -9.07 23.28
C LEU A 750 7.58 -9.81 24.15
N PRO A 751 8.65 -9.16 24.61
CA PRO A 751 9.71 -9.78 25.40
C PRO A 751 9.19 -10.51 26.65
N GLU A 752 8.22 -9.95 27.37
CA GLU A 752 7.62 -10.58 28.54
C GLU A 752 6.96 -11.93 28.23
N GLN A 753 6.31 -12.06 27.07
CA GLN A 753 5.70 -13.32 26.63
C GLN A 753 6.76 -14.38 26.36
N VAL A 754 7.88 -13.98 25.72
CA VAL A 754 9.01 -14.86 25.41
C VAL A 754 9.73 -15.30 26.67
N ALA A 755 9.99 -14.37 27.62
CA ALA A 755 10.62 -14.71 28.91
C ALA A 755 9.78 -15.70 29.71
N MET A 756 8.46 -15.49 29.76
CA MET A 756 7.53 -16.41 30.46
C MET A 756 7.52 -17.79 29.81
N ALA A 757 7.51 -17.87 28.48
CA ALA A 757 7.55 -19.12 27.73
C ALA A 757 8.88 -19.86 27.97
N ALA A 758 10.01 -19.15 27.99
CA ALA A 758 11.33 -19.71 28.25
C ALA A 758 11.47 -20.25 29.68
N ALA A 759 10.85 -19.58 30.67
CA ALA A 759 10.84 -20.04 32.07
C ALA A 759 10.07 -21.36 32.23
N LEU A 760 8.91 -21.52 31.59
CA LEU A 760 8.10 -22.75 31.62
C LEU A 760 8.83 -23.97 31.01
N ARG A 761 9.76 -23.75 30.07
CA ARG A 761 10.57 -24.83 29.49
C ARG A 761 11.66 -25.38 30.44
N LYS A 762 12.05 -24.58 31.45
CA LYS A 762 13.07 -25.00 32.45
C LYS A 762 12.51 -25.88 33.55
N GLU A 763 11.18 -25.90 33.78
CA GLU A 763 10.45 -26.81 34.64
C GLU A 763 10.10 -28.12 33.92
#